data_61c673e60c09b72baad6845d2e1fb90a
#
_entry.id   61c673e60c09b72baad6845d2e1fb90a
#
_cell.length_a   1.000
_cell.length_b   1.000
_cell.length_c   1.000
_cell.angle_alpha   90.00
_cell.angle_beta   90.00
_cell.angle_gamma   90.00
#
_symmetry.space_group_name_H-M   'P 1'
#
loop_
_entity.id
_entity.type
_entity.pdbx_description
1 polymer ?
#
loop_
_entity_poly.entity_id
_entity_poly.type
_entity_poly.pdbx_seq_one_letter_code
_entity_poly.pdbx_strand_id
1 'polypeptide(L)'
;MQKLVVLKLDGDLSQGVKVTLEIGAEGDRPSIEVQGYLPSKPEMIADYQLWRTTYRSLSNFRITPVNIHVGTSVNEHLNNCRKLNNKLSEQMNSWLNCNSFRSVKEKLLKQLTLDDTVRVLIKTNDTWLRRLPWQLWDFFEDYSRAEVALSAPEYEYLPKPKISAIGGKVKILAILGNSEGILIDKDRELLEMLPDTETTFLIEPERSQLNEQLWEQDWDILFFAGHSESLEDGKSGNIYINQTDCLTIEQLKYGLLKAVSKGLQLAIFNSCDGLGLAHQLEDLHIPQIIVMREPVQDLVAQEFLKNFLKKFSSGESLYLAVREAREKLHGIEDKYPCAVCLPVICQNPAAIPPAWKDFLINSQTENSLPQAKKYGNQAQLRWRSIQVVLLSSLVITGLVMGVRSLGLLQPSELKAFDQMMGLRPEEKPDSRFVIITIDEADILYQNRMKMNMRWSLSDQALAQLLKKLDQYQPRTIGLDIYRDFPVDSNSADLATRLRNDKRLFAVCKVSAPLDGAPEGTLGPPEVPESRQSFSDFVADDNDIARRQLLHLTPTLTSPCAAEYAFSLQLALHYLETQGIKSYINPQGNLQIGDVVFKQLKSHTSGYQQIDALGYQVLANYRSLSSFQNIAQQVSLRDVLNNKTNAELGELLKGRIILIGVTAPTTTDYWKTPYSAKAGPNQKLIPGVFVQAHLSSQILSAVLDHRPLLWWWPTWVEALWVWGWSLLGGILAWYIRHPMRLGIVGIIMLLSLFSICFGIFTQAGWIPLIPAALALIATQLAVVSRDVPNR
;
A
#
# COMPACT_ATOMS: atom_id res chain seq x y z
N MET A 1 34.36 15.27 20.95
CA MET A 1 33.16 15.65 21.76
C MET A 1 31.89 15.05 21.14
N GLN A 2 30.82 14.88 21.94
CA GLN A 2 29.52 14.49 21.37
C GLN A 2 28.78 15.74 20.90
N LYS A 3 28.45 15.80 19.62
CA LYS A 3 27.77 16.92 18.96
C LYS A 3 26.42 16.49 18.43
N LEU A 4 25.43 17.36 18.61
CA LEU A 4 24.11 17.23 17.99
C LEU A 4 23.98 18.26 16.87
N VAL A 5 23.66 17.78 15.70
CA VAL A 5 23.31 18.58 14.52
C VAL A 5 21.86 18.30 14.18
N VAL A 6 21.03 19.33 14.07
CA VAL A 6 19.62 19.21 13.66
C VAL A 6 19.41 19.99 12.36
N LEU A 7 18.95 19.30 11.34
CA LEU A 7 18.51 19.89 10.08
C LEU A 7 16.99 19.84 10.03
N LYS A 8 16.36 21.00 10.24
CA LYS A 8 14.92 21.18 10.08
C LYS A 8 14.61 21.52 8.64
N LEU A 9 13.81 20.70 7.99
CA LEU A 9 13.48 20.78 6.58
C LEU A 9 12.00 21.12 6.45
N ASP A 10 11.69 22.36 6.05
CA ASP A 10 10.32 22.85 5.80
C ASP A 10 10.10 23.03 4.29
N GLY A 11 9.10 22.33 3.76
CA GLY A 11 8.80 22.26 2.33
C GLY A 11 8.92 20.84 1.77
N ASP A 12 8.95 20.73 0.48
CA ASP A 12 9.00 19.49 -0.27
C ASP A 12 9.95 19.56 -1.49
N LEU A 13 10.23 18.41 -2.09
CA LEU A 13 11.12 18.32 -3.26
C LEU A 13 10.55 19.01 -4.49
N SER A 14 9.24 19.27 -4.59
CA SER A 14 8.62 19.89 -5.76
C SER A 14 8.68 21.41 -5.72
N GLN A 15 8.59 22.01 -4.52
CA GLN A 15 8.58 23.46 -4.34
C GLN A 15 9.93 24.02 -3.83
N GLY A 16 10.75 23.14 -3.25
CA GLY A 16 11.98 23.47 -2.56
C GLY A 16 11.83 23.48 -1.05
N VAL A 17 12.97 23.45 -0.36
CA VAL A 17 13.04 23.19 1.07
C VAL A 17 13.79 24.31 1.77
N LYS A 18 13.14 24.97 2.72
CA LYS A 18 13.82 25.84 3.69
C LYS A 18 14.52 24.97 4.71
N VAL A 19 15.80 25.24 4.94
CA VAL A 19 16.62 24.47 5.90
C VAL A 19 17.03 25.37 7.04
N THR A 20 16.80 24.89 8.26
CA THR A 20 17.38 25.49 9.48
C THR A 20 18.33 24.50 10.10
N LEU A 21 19.61 24.85 10.17
CA LEU A 21 20.67 24.09 10.81
C LEU A 21 20.81 24.56 12.26
N GLU A 22 20.73 23.63 13.21
CA GLU A 22 21.09 23.86 14.60
C GLU A 22 22.28 22.97 14.98
N ILE A 23 23.26 23.52 15.71
CA ILE A 23 24.43 22.76 16.22
C ILE A 23 24.61 23.04 17.69
N GLY A 24 24.81 22.00 18.51
CA GLY A 24 25.10 22.10 19.94
C GLY A 24 25.89 20.90 20.47
N ALA A 25 26.23 20.94 21.74
CA ALA A 25 26.68 19.76 22.46
C ALA A 25 25.49 18.86 22.77
N GLU A 26 25.74 17.57 22.94
CA GLU A 26 24.71 16.60 23.27
C GLU A 26 24.02 16.95 24.60
N GLY A 27 22.70 17.05 24.60
CA GLY A 27 21.89 17.39 25.79
C GLY A 27 21.80 18.89 26.13
N ASP A 28 22.49 19.76 25.40
CA ASP A 28 22.48 21.21 25.59
C ASP A 28 21.59 21.92 24.56
N ARG A 29 21.29 23.19 24.81
CA ARG A 29 20.63 24.05 23.83
C ARG A 29 21.55 24.28 22.62
N PRO A 30 21.00 24.38 21.37
CA PRO A 30 21.80 24.72 20.21
C PRO A 30 22.59 26.01 20.44
N SER A 31 23.88 25.96 20.20
CA SER A 31 24.75 27.13 20.28
C SER A 31 24.79 27.94 18.98
N ILE A 32 24.33 27.35 17.90
CA ILE A 32 24.36 27.92 16.57
C ILE A 32 23.07 27.57 15.84
N GLU A 33 22.52 28.57 15.18
CA GLU A 33 21.42 28.41 14.22
C GLU A 33 21.75 29.17 12.92
N VAL A 34 21.56 28.51 11.77
CA VAL A 34 21.79 29.09 10.44
C VAL A 34 20.69 28.63 9.50
N GLN A 35 20.24 29.51 8.60
CA GLN A 35 19.23 29.21 7.60
C GLN A 35 19.84 29.12 6.21
N GLY A 36 19.28 28.23 5.40
CA GLY A 36 19.58 28.05 3.98
C GLY A 36 18.36 27.59 3.20
N TYR A 37 18.57 27.32 1.94
CA TYR A 37 17.50 26.87 1.05
C TYR A 37 18.01 25.82 0.08
N LEU A 38 17.26 24.76 -0.12
CA LEU A 38 17.49 23.74 -1.10
C LEU A 38 16.46 23.91 -2.22
N PRO A 39 16.87 24.08 -3.48
CA PRO A 39 15.95 24.31 -4.59
C PRO A 39 15.07 23.11 -4.87
N SER A 40 13.96 23.35 -5.56
CA SER A 40 13.09 22.31 -6.10
C SER A 40 13.88 21.25 -6.89
N LYS A 41 13.59 19.97 -6.65
CA LYS A 41 14.23 18.84 -7.35
C LYS A 41 13.27 17.64 -7.47
N PRO A 42 12.16 17.79 -8.20
CA PRO A 42 11.14 16.74 -8.35
C PRO A 42 11.69 15.47 -9.02
N GLU A 43 12.75 15.58 -9.84
CA GLU A 43 13.37 14.42 -10.50
C GLU A 43 13.91 13.41 -9.48
N MET A 44 14.29 13.85 -8.29
CA MET A 44 14.79 12.97 -7.25
C MET A 44 13.71 12.01 -6.73
N ILE A 45 12.44 12.43 -6.76
CA ILE A 45 11.29 11.57 -6.42
C ILE A 45 11.18 10.44 -7.45
N ALA A 46 11.23 10.78 -8.74
CA ALA A 46 11.14 9.81 -9.83
C ALA A 46 12.31 8.81 -9.79
N ASP A 47 13.53 9.31 -9.55
CA ASP A 47 14.71 8.45 -9.46
C ASP A 47 14.68 7.54 -8.23
N TYR A 48 14.17 8.02 -7.09
CA TYR A 48 13.96 7.18 -5.92
C TYR A 48 12.90 6.09 -6.17
N GLN A 49 11.79 6.43 -6.81
CA GLN A 49 10.74 5.48 -7.17
C GLN A 49 11.26 4.41 -8.13
N LEU A 50 12.03 4.82 -9.14
CA LEU A 50 12.64 3.90 -10.08
C LEU A 50 13.65 2.95 -9.41
N TRP A 51 14.51 3.50 -8.53
CA TRP A 51 15.41 2.70 -7.71
C TRP A 51 14.64 1.71 -6.83
N ARG A 52 13.59 2.18 -6.13
CA ARG A 52 12.73 1.37 -5.25
C ARG A 52 12.07 0.21 -6.00
N THR A 53 11.50 0.50 -7.17
CA THR A 53 10.85 -0.51 -8.01
C THR A 53 11.86 -1.54 -8.50
N THR A 54 13.02 -1.09 -8.98
CA THR A 54 14.11 -1.98 -9.41
C THR A 54 14.66 -2.81 -8.25
N TYR A 55 14.83 -2.21 -7.08
CA TYR A 55 15.26 -2.92 -5.88
C TYR A 55 14.25 -4.00 -5.47
N ARG A 56 12.96 -3.66 -5.42
CA ARG A 56 11.89 -4.60 -5.08
C ARG A 56 11.71 -5.71 -6.10
N SER A 57 12.09 -5.50 -7.36
CA SER A 57 12.06 -6.53 -8.40
C SER A 57 13.21 -7.55 -8.31
N LEU A 58 14.24 -7.28 -7.52
CA LEU A 58 15.37 -8.20 -7.30
C LEU A 58 14.98 -9.48 -6.54
N SER A 59 13.75 -9.71 -6.26
CA SER A 59 13.04 -10.79 -5.56
C SER A 59 13.91 -11.88 -4.92
N ASN A 60 13.78 -12.02 -3.68
CA ASN A 60 13.88 -13.09 -2.71
C ASN A 60 13.81 -12.45 -1.32
N PHE A 61 12.95 -11.44 -1.22
CA PHE A 61 12.57 -10.91 0.08
C PHE A 61 11.80 -12.01 0.79
N ARG A 62 11.91 -12.09 2.09
CA ARG A 62 11.25 -12.99 3.04
C ARG A 62 9.83 -13.47 2.62
N ILE A 63 9.68 -13.94 1.37
CA ILE A 63 8.51 -14.55 0.75
C ILE A 63 9.00 -15.81 0.07
N THR A 64 8.32 -16.91 0.23
CA THR A 64 8.62 -18.26 -0.27
C THR A 64 9.21 -18.27 -1.68
N PRO A 65 10.27 -19.03 -1.94
CA PRO A 65 10.91 -19.08 -3.25
C PRO A 65 10.02 -19.81 -4.25
N VAL A 66 9.35 -19.08 -5.10
CA VAL A 66 8.89 -19.61 -6.40
C VAL A 66 10.01 -19.35 -7.39
N ASN A 67 10.60 -20.42 -7.91
CA ASN A 67 11.63 -20.36 -8.93
C ASN A 67 11.08 -19.71 -10.20
N ILE A 68 11.37 -18.43 -10.41
CA ILE A 68 11.08 -17.74 -11.66
C ILE A 68 12.40 -17.54 -12.41
N HIS A 69 12.65 -18.35 -13.41
CA HIS A 69 13.66 -18.07 -14.43
C HIS A 69 13.12 -17.00 -15.38
N VAL A 70 13.42 -15.74 -15.09
CA VAL A 70 13.26 -14.65 -16.06
C VAL A 70 14.53 -14.58 -16.91
N GLY A 71 14.38 -14.56 -18.22
CA GLY A 71 15.46 -14.65 -19.21
C GLY A 71 16.34 -13.40 -19.37
N THR A 72 16.48 -12.56 -18.35
CA THR A 72 17.49 -11.51 -18.25
C THR A 72 18.48 -11.90 -17.15
N SER A 73 19.76 -11.70 -17.42
CA SER A 73 20.81 -12.05 -16.47
C SER A 73 20.55 -11.37 -15.12
N VAL A 74 20.47 -12.16 -14.03
CA VAL A 74 20.38 -11.65 -12.63
C VAL A 74 21.42 -10.56 -12.39
N ASN A 75 22.61 -10.68 -12.99
CA ASN A 75 23.68 -9.69 -12.94
C ASN A 75 23.31 -8.35 -13.57
N GLU A 76 22.45 -8.33 -14.57
CA GLU A 76 22.01 -7.08 -15.22
C GLU A 76 21.06 -6.29 -14.30
N HIS A 77 20.11 -6.96 -13.66
CA HIS A 77 19.23 -6.34 -12.66
C HIS A 77 20.00 -5.82 -11.44
N LEU A 78 20.96 -6.60 -10.92
CA LEU A 78 21.85 -6.16 -9.84
C LEU A 78 22.64 -4.91 -10.24
N ASN A 79 23.20 -4.88 -11.46
CA ASN A 79 23.94 -3.74 -11.98
C ASN A 79 23.05 -2.51 -12.22
N ASN A 80 21.80 -2.69 -12.66
CA ASN A 80 20.85 -1.60 -12.83
C ASN A 80 20.48 -0.97 -11.47
N CYS A 81 20.24 -1.80 -10.45
CA CYS A 81 19.98 -1.32 -9.11
C CYS A 81 21.14 -0.47 -8.56
N ARG A 82 22.40 -0.93 -8.74
CA ARG A 82 23.58 -0.16 -8.36
C ARG A 82 23.71 1.17 -9.12
N LYS A 83 23.47 1.16 -10.43
CA LYS A 83 23.51 2.39 -11.25
C LYS A 83 22.49 3.42 -10.77
N LEU A 84 21.27 2.98 -10.45
CA LEU A 84 20.22 3.86 -9.94
C LEU A 84 20.55 4.40 -8.55
N ASN A 85 21.14 3.59 -7.67
CA ASN A 85 21.61 4.04 -6.36
C ASN A 85 22.72 5.08 -6.48
N ASN A 86 23.69 4.87 -7.38
CA ASN A 86 24.75 5.83 -7.64
C ASN A 86 24.21 7.14 -8.22
N LYS A 87 23.26 7.06 -9.16
CA LYS A 87 22.56 8.24 -9.70
C LYS A 87 21.86 9.03 -8.60
N LEU A 88 21.17 8.34 -7.71
CA LEU A 88 20.48 8.97 -6.58
C LEU A 88 21.47 9.64 -5.62
N SER A 89 22.61 9.00 -5.33
CA SER A 89 23.69 9.56 -4.53
C SER A 89 24.28 10.83 -5.18
N GLU A 90 24.59 10.79 -6.46
CA GLU A 90 25.09 11.95 -7.22
C GLU A 90 24.09 13.11 -7.20
N GLN A 91 22.82 12.84 -7.40
CA GLN A 91 21.78 13.86 -7.35
C GLN A 91 21.60 14.48 -5.98
N MET A 92 21.61 13.67 -4.91
CA MET A 92 21.53 14.16 -3.54
C MET A 92 22.75 15.05 -3.22
N ASN A 93 23.94 14.60 -3.55
CA ASN A 93 25.16 15.35 -3.29
C ASN A 93 25.22 16.64 -4.12
N SER A 94 24.79 16.61 -5.39
CA SER A 94 24.65 17.82 -6.19
C SER A 94 23.67 18.82 -5.57
N TRP A 95 22.54 18.34 -5.05
CA TRP A 95 21.49 19.15 -4.41
C TRP A 95 21.97 19.77 -3.11
N LEU A 96 22.66 19.00 -2.27
CA LEU A 96 23.23 19.44 -0.99
C LEU A 96 24.52 20.28 -1.15
N ASN A 97 25.06 20.39 -2.37
CA ASN A 97 26.19 21.25 -2.73
C ASN A 97 25.78 22.52 -3.48
N CYS A 98 24.47 22.81 -3.59
CA CYS A 98 24.00 23.99 -4.29
C CYS A 98 24.38 25.31 -3.57
N ASN A 99 24.45 26.41 -4.32
CA ASN A 99 24.88 27.72 -3.79
C ASN A 99 23.98 28.24 -2.65
N SER A 100 22.68 27.97 -2.71
CA SER A 100 21.72 28.42 -1.68
C SER A 100 21.82 27.64 -0.36
N PHE A 101 22.44 26.46 -0.37
CA PHE A 101 22.72 25.65 0.83
C PHE A 101 24.16 25.83 1.34
N ARG A 102 25.02 26.52 0.59
CA ARG A 102 26.44 26.66 0.87
C ARG A 102 26.73 27.25 2.26
N SER A 103 25.99 28.26 2.71
CA SER A 103 26.13 28.87 4.04
C SER A 103 25.92 27.86 5.18
N VAL A 104 24.95 26.95 5.02
CA VAL A 104 24.65 25.87 5.96
C VAL A 104 25.79 24.86 5.98
N LYS A 105 26.24 24.39 4.80
CA LYS A 105 27.36 23.43 4.68
C LYS A 105 28.67 24.00 5.24
N GLU A 106 29.05 25.21 4.89
CA GLU A 106 30.27 25.83 5.41
C GLU A 106 30.22 26.00 6.93
N LYS A 107 29.06 26.35 7.50
CA LYS A 107 28.92 26.49 8.93
C LYS A 107 29.03 25.16 9.64
N LEU A 108 28.40 24.12 9.09
CA LEU A 108 28.50 22.76 9.59
C LEU A 108 29.96 22.29 9.65
N LEU A 109 30.70 22.41 8.52
CA LEU A 109 32.11 21.99 8.43
C LEU A 109 33.05 22.78 9.35
N LYS A 110 32.75 24.07 9.62
CA LYS A 110 33.58 24.91 10.52
C LYS A 110 33.40 24.59 12.00
N GLN A 111 32.31 23.96 12.37
CA GLN A 111 31.95 23.71 13.79
C GLN A 111 32.23 22.28 14.26
N LEU A 112 32.52 21.40 13.32
CA LEU A 112 32.81 20.00 13.58
C LEU A 112 34.26 19.70 13.32
N THR A 113 34.83 18.83 14.14
CA THR A 113 36.16 18.22 13.93
C THR A 113 36.01 16.75 13.53
N LEU A 114 36.99 16.17 12.86
CA LEU A 114 36.95 14.77 12.43
C LEU A 114 36.85 13.78 13.61
N ASP A 115 37.29 14.19 14.78
CA ASP A 115 37.24 13.37 16.01
C ASP A 115 35.91 13.48 16.76
N ASP A 116 35.05 14.43 16.38
CA ASP A 116 33.75 14.58 17.02
C ASP A 116 32.84 13.39 16.69
N THR A 117 32.17 12.88 17.70
CA THR A 117 31.04 11.96 17.50
C THR A 117 29.81 12.80 17.21
N VAL A 118 29.28 12.74 16.01
CA VAL A 118 28.24 13.62 15.52
C VAL A 118 26.93 12.84 15.27
N ARG A 119 25.88 13.30 15.87
CA ARG A 119 24.53 12.84 15.62
C ARG A 119 23.79 13.85 14.75
N VAL A 120 23.34 13.42 13.57
CA VAL A 120 22.64 14.28 12.63
C VAL A 120 21.16 13.91 12.61
N LEU A 121 20.28 14.82 13.04
CA LEU A 121 18.84 14.63 13.01
C LEU A 121 18.23 15.36 11.82
N ILE A 122 17.58 14.62 10.94
CA ILE A 122 16.77 15.15 9.83
C ILE A 122 15.33 15.26 10.33
N LYS A 123 14.87 16.48 10.51
CA LYS A 123 13.54 16.80 11.04
C LYS A 123 12.64 17.31 9.94
N THR A 124 11.65 16.53 9.50
CA THR A 124 10.73 16.89 8.41
C THR A 124 9.40 16.15 8.49
N ASN A 125 8.34 16.79 7.98
CA ASN A 125 7.01 16.19 7.77
C ASN A 125 6.84 15.59 6.37
N ASP A 126 7.71 15.96 5.42
CA ASP A 126 7.58 15.51 4.05
C ASP A 126 7.96 14.04 3.91
N THR A 127 7.08 13.25 3.32
CA THR A 127 7.24 11.80 3.15
C THR A 127 8.42 11.45 2.25
N TRP A 128 8.69 12.24 1.20
CA TRP A 128 9.79 11.97 0.27
C TRP A 128 11.13 12.32 0.87
N LEU A 129 11.23 13.45 1.59
CA LEU A 129 12.44 13.80 2.33
C LEU A 129 12.78 12.76 3.39
N ARG A 130 11.79 12.14 4.05
CA ARG A 130 12.02 11.03 4.99
C ARG A 130 12.49 9.75 4.29
N ARG A 131 12.08 9.52 3.05
CA ARG A 131 12.48 8.34 2.27
C ARG A 131 13.87 8.44 1.67
N LEU A 132 14.46 9.64 1.54
CA LEU A 132 15.80 9.79 0.98
C LEU A 132 16.85 9.04 1.83
N PRO A 133 17.80 8.35 1.20
CA PRO A 133 18.90 7.67 1.89
C PRO A 133 19.98 8.67 2.31
N TRP A 134 19.71 9.47 3.35
CA TRP A 134 20.58 10.55 3.83
C TRP A 134 22.02 10.12 4.12
N GLN A 135 22.25 8.84 4.43
CA GLN A 135 23.57 8.28 4.61
C GLN A 135 24.45 8.29 3.35
N LEU A 136 23.87 8.55 2.15
CA LEU A 136 24.61 8.75 0.91
C LEU A 136 25.15 10.19 0.73
N TRP A 137 24.88 11.09 1.67
CA TRP A 137 25.48 12.41 1.67
C TRP A 137 26.99 12.32 1.93
N ASP A 138 27.81 12.99 1.08
CA ASP A 138 29.29 13.04 1.13
C ASP A 138 29.85 13.43 2.52
N PHE A 139 29.10 14.21 3.27
CA PHE A 139 29.40 14.56 4.65
C PHE A 139 29.70 13.33 5.53
N PHE A 140 29.00 12.20 5.35
CA PHE A 140 29.21 11.00 6.16
C PHE A 140 30.44 10.20 5.74
N GLU A 141 31.00 10.45 4.56
CA GLU A 141 32.29 9.90 4.15
C GLU A 141 33.45 10.67 4.84
N ASP A 142 33.32 12.00 4.91
CA ASP A 142 34.33 12.86 5.55
C ASP A 142 34.34 12.69 7.09
N TYR A 143 33.17 12.56 7.70
CA TYR A 143 33.00 12.43 9.15
C TYR A 143 32.68 10.99 9.54
N SER A 144 33.69 10.16 9.70
CA SER A 144 33.57 8.72 10.02
C SER A 144 32.92 8.41 11.36
N ARG A 145 32.71 9.40 12.24
CA ARG A 145 32.03 9.28 13.53
C ARG A 145 30.69 10.02 13.55
N ALA A 146 30.12 10.30 12.37
CA ALA A 146 28.79 10.89 12.22
C ALA A 146 27.79 9.85 11.74
N GLU A 147 26.57 9.86 12.26
CA GLU A 147 25.47 9.02 11.75
C GLU A 147 24.17 9.81 11.76
N VAL A 148 23.28 9.47 10.82
CA VAL A 148 22.02 10.16 10.60
C VAL A 148 20.84 9.41 11.23
N ALA A 149 19.89 10.19 11.77
CA ALA A 149 18.58 9.68 12.14
C ALA A 149 17.47 10.59 11.60
N LEU A 150 16.32 9.99 11.32
CA LEU A 150 15.09 10.72 11.06
C LEU A 150 14.42 11.10 12.37
N SER A 151 13.68 12.21 12.36
CA SER A 151 12.95 12.68 13.52
C SER A 151 11.62 13.29 13.13
N ALA A 152 10.61 13.10 13.99
CA ALA A 152 9.35 13.79 13.86
C ALA A 152 9.53 15.31 14.10
N PRO A 153 8.73 16.15 13.44
CA PRO A 153 8.79 17.62 13.66
C PRO A 153 8.20 18.04 15.00
N GLU A 154 7.24 17.28 15.52
CA GLU A 154 6.62 17.50 16.82
C GLU A 154 7.07 16.42 17.81
N TYR A 155 7.31 16.80 19.05
CA TYR A 155 7.74 15.86 20.09
C TYR A 155 7.33 16.36 21.46
N GLU A 156 7.13 15.43 22.40
CA GLU A 156 6.96 15.72 23.81
C GLU A 156 8.17 15.22 24.61
N TYR A 157 8.55 16.01 25.62
CA TYR A 157 9.55 15.59 26.58
C TYR A 157 8.92 14.68 27.62
N LEU A 158 9.25 13.40 27.59
CA LEU A 158 8.89 12.49 28.67
C LEU A 158 9.98 12.52 29.74
N PRO A 159 9.64 12.87 31.00
CA PRO A 159 10.60 12.88 32.08
C PRO A 159 11.19 11.48 32.27
N LYS A 160 12.53 11.40 32.37
CA LYS A 160 13.21 10.12 32.64
C LYS A 160 12.73 9.56 33.98
N PRO A 161 12.42 8.24 34.06
CA PRO A 161 12.20 7.63 35.38
C PRO A 161 13.44 7.80 36.24
N LYS A 162 13.26 8.08 37.55
CA LYS A 162 14.37 8.27 38.49
C LYS A 162 15.15 6.97 38.66
N ILE A 163 16.46 7.06 38.46
CA ILE A 163 17.40 5.95 38.56
C ILE A 163 17.60 5.55 40.05
N SER A 164 17.46 4.28 40.35
CA SER A 164 17.84 3.70 41.65
C SER A 164 18.42 2.29 41.50
N ALA A 165 19.69 2.14 41.86
CA ALA A 165 20.48 0.91 42.05
C ALA A 165 21.14 0.30 40.78
N ILE A 166 22.47 0.04 40.92
CA ILE A 166 23.36 -0.62 39.96
C ILE A 166 23.22 -2.13 40.15
N GLY A 167 22.99 -2.91 39.06
CA GLY A 167 23.03 -4.36 39.07
C GLY A 167 21.86 -5.10 38.38
N GLY A 168 21.19 -4.46 37.43
CA GLY A 168 20.10 -5.08 36.66
C GLY A 168 20.63 -5.80 35.40
N LYS A 169 19.80 -6.68 34.83
CA LYS A 169 19.96 -7.22 33.48
C LYS A 169 19.15 -6.38 32.50
N VAL A 170 19.61 -6.26 31.26
CA VAL A 170 18.85 -5.64 30.18
C VAL A 170 17.63 -6.50 29.86
N LYS A 171 16.43 -5.96 29.97
CA LYS A 171 15.19 -6.66 29.72
C LYS A 171 14.74 -6.48 28.27
N ILE A 172 14.70 -7.59 27.52
CA ILE A 172 14.34 -7.58 26.11
C ILE A 172 13.04 -8.36 25.90
N LEU A 173 12.03 -7.72 25.34
CA LEU A 173 10.86 -8.41 24.80
C LEU A 173 11.12 -8.68 23.31
N ALA A 174 11.31 -9.97 22.98
CA ALA A 174 11.55 -10.43 21.62
C ALA A 174 10.27 -11.08 21.05
N ILE A 175 9.64 -10.42 20.09
CA ILE A 175 8.49 -10.90 19.37
C ILE A 175 8.97 -11.53 18.08
N LEU A 176 8.85 -12.86 17.98
CA LEU A 176 9.12 -13.63 16.78
C LEU A 176 7.78 -13.91 16.11
N GLY A 177 7.40 -13.05 15.16
CA GLY A 177 6.12 -13.07 14.49
C GLY A 177 6.02 -14.16 13.42
N ASN A 178 5.11 -13.98 12.45
CA ASN A 178 4.94 -14.94 11.37
C ASN A 178 6.30 -15.26 10.72
N SER A 179 6.68 -16.53 10.81
CA SER A 179 7.99 -17.07 10.41
C SER A 179 7.98 -17.72 9.03
N GLU A 180 6.87 -17.70 8.29
CA GLU A 180 6.77 -18.37 7.00
C GLU A 180 7.82 -17.82 6.00
N GLY A 181 8.82 -18.63 5.66
CA GLY A 181 9.90 -18.26 4.77
C GLY A 181 11.01 -17.39 5.40
N ILE A 182 11.06 -17.25 6.72
CA ILE A 182 12.04 -16.46 7.49
C ILE A 182 12.80 -17.36 8.46
N LEU A 183 14.13 -17.22 8.53
CA LEU A 183 15.00 -17.95 9.47
C LEU A 183 15.10 -17.20 10.81
N ILE A 184 13.99 -17.13 11.56
CA ILE A 184 13.92 -16.41 12.85
C ILE A 184 14.76 -17.07 13.96
N ASP A 185 15.12 -18.34 13.83
CA ASP A 185 15.97 -19.04 14.82
C ASP A 185 17.35 -18.38 14.97
N LYS A 186 17.89 -17.84 13.89
CA LYS A 186 19.16 -17.10 13.96
C LYS A 186 19.04 -15.77 14.70
N ASP A 187 17.93 -15.06 14.53
CA ASP A 187 17.66 -13.83 15.28
C ASP A 187 17.53 -14.14 16.78
N ARG A 188 16.90 -15.25 17.10
CA ARG A 188 16.80 -15.78 18.47
C ARG A 188 18.17 -16.10 19.06
N GLU A 189 19.01 -16.89 18.37
CA GLU A 189 20.36 -17.20 18.81
C GLU A 189 21.20 -15.95 19.10
N LEU A 190 21.10 -14.93 18.25
CA LEU A 190 21.83 -13.66 18.43
C LEU A 190 21.41 -12.92 19.70
N LEU A 191 20.12 -12.94 20.05
CA LEU A 191 19.62 -12.34 21.28
C LEU A 191 19.98 -13.15 22.54
N GLU A 192 19.99 -14.49 22.44
CA GLU A 192 20.38 -15.39 23.54
C GLU A 192 21.87 -15.28 23.89
N MET A 193 22.72 -14.88 22.93
CA MET A 193 24.15 -14.68 23.13
C MET A 193 24.54 -13.34 23.77
N LEU A 194 23.59 -12.43 23.99
CA LEU A 194 23.89 -11.10 24.54
C LEU A 194 24.28 -11.18 26.02
N PRO A 195 25.31 -10.46 26.44
CA PRO A 195 25.73 -10.42 27.83
C PRO A 195 24.76 -9.64 28.69
N ASP A 196 24.57 -10.07 29.93
CA ASP A 196 23.78 -9.37 30.96
C ASP A 196 22.34 -9.05 30.55
N THR A 197 21.70 -9.98 29.82
CA THR A 197 20.31 -9.82 29.36
C THR A 197 19.33 -10.77 30.03
N GLU A 198 18.09 -10.37 30.06
CA GLU A 198 16.92 -11.18 30.37
C GLU A 198 15.93 -11.06 29.20
N THR A 199 15.98 -12.03 28.29
CA THR A 199 15.17 -12.00 27.07
C THR A 199 13.94 -12.87 27.18
N THR A 200 12.77 -12.30 27.03
CA THR A 200 11.50 -13.02 26.92
C THR A 200 11.11 -13.15 25.47
N PHE A 201 11.00 -14.38 24.99
CA PHE A 201 10.61 -14.69 23.62
C PHE A 201 9.12 -14.97 23.54
N LEU A 202 8.42 -14.26 22.68
CA LEU A 202 7.06 -14.54 22.24
C LEU A 202 7.11 -15.07 20.80
N ILE A 203 6.89 -16.35 20.63
CA ILE A 203 6.93 -17.00 19.31
C ILE A 203 5.52 -17.11 18.78
N GLU A 204 5.24 -16.49 17.65
CA GLU A 204 3.92 -16.40 17.02
C GLU A 204 2.78 -16.13 18.05
N PRO A 205 2.91 -15.08 18.89
CA PRO A 205 1.98 -14.87 19.99
C PRO A 205 0.58 -14.49 19.52
N GLU A 206 -0.41 -14.79 20.36
CA GLU A 206 -1.71 -14.16 20.27
C GLU A 206 -1.63 -12.68 20.71
N ARG A 207 -2.52 -11.85 20.17
CA ARG A 207 -2.61 -10.42 20.52
C ARG A 207 -2.77 -10.17 22.02
N SER A 208 -3.52 -11.04 22.71
CA SER A 208 -3.74 -11.00 24.17
C SER A 208 -2.43 -11.15 24.93
N GLN A 209 -1.60 -12.13 24.57
CA GLN A 209 -0.32 -12.41 25.20
C GLN A 209 0.67 -11.25 25.02
N LEU A 210 0.75 -10.70 23.78
CA LEU A 210 1.60 -9.55 23.52
C LEU A 210 1.16 -8.33 24.35
N ASN A 211 -0.14 -8.06 24.40
CA ASN A 211 -0.66 -6.93 25.15
C ASN A 211 -0.41 -7.08 26.66
N GLU A 212 -0.58 -8.28 27.22
CA GLU A 212 -0.30 -8.57 28.63
C GLU A 212 1.18 -8.28 28.98
N GLN A 213 2.12 -8.76 28.14
CA GLN A 213 3.55 -8.50 28.35
C GLN A 213 3.90 -7.00 28.30
N LEU A 214 3.33 -6.25 27.38
CA LEU A 214 3.53 -4.81 27.27
C LEU A 214 2.95 -4.03 28.47
N TRP A 215 1.87 -4.53 29.08
CA TRP A 215 1.20 -3.91 30.22
C TRP A 215 1.84 -4.27 31.56
N GLU A 216 2.23 -5.51 31.75
CA GLU A 216 2.56 -6.02 33.09
C GLU A 216 4.06 -5.94 33.39
N GLN A 217 4.92 -6.08 32.39
CA GLN A 217 6.35 -6.11 32.57
C GLN A 217 7.02 -4.78 32.20
N ASP A 218 8.22 -4.56 32.72
CA ASP A 218 9.08 -3.43 32.37
C ASP A 218 10.10 -3.90 31.33
N TRP A 219 10.22 -3.19 30.20
CA TRP A 219 11.11 -3.53 29.11
C TRP A 219 12.05 -2.37 28.78
N ASP A 220 13.33 -2.69 28.53
CA ASP A 220 14.32 -1.75 28.03
C ASP A 220 14.34 -1.71 26.51
N ILE A 221 14.25 -2.90 25.91
CA ILE A 221 14.32 -3.10 24.44
C ILE A 221 13.12 -3.93 23.98
N LEU A 222 12.46 -3.46 22.95
CA LEU A 222 11.48 -4.21 22.17
C LEU A 222 12.13 -4.66 20.86
N PHE A 223 12.11 -5.96 20.61
CA PHE A 223 12.60 -6.54 19.36
C PHE A 223 11.47 -7.25 18.63
N PHE A 224 11.37 -7.00 17.34
CA PHE A 224 10.43 -7.68 16.45
C PHE A 224 11.17 -8.28 15.25
N ALA A 225 10.99 -9.56 15.00
CA ALA A 225 11.38 -10.24 13.78
C ALA A 225 10.18 -10.99 13.20
N GLY A 226 9.90 -10.78 11.92
CA GLY A 226 8.74 -11.34 11.25
C GLY A 226 8.38 -10.55 10.00
N HIS A 227 7.24 -10.85 9.42
CA HIS A 227 6.73 -10.05 8.31
C HIS A 227 6.18 -8.71 8.80
N SER A 228 6.50 -7.66 8.07
CA SER A 228 5.89 -6.33 8.22
C SER A 228 5.76 -5.66 6.86
N GLU A 229 4.84 -4.73 6.75
CA GLU A 229 4.66 -3.92 5.55
C GLU A 229 4.33 -2.48 5.93
N SER A 230 4.90 -1.52 5.22
CA SER A 230 4.45 -0.13 5.26
C SER A 230 3.37 0.06 4.21
N LEU A 231 2.31 0.77 4.57
CA LEU A 231 1.30 1.18 3.61
C LEU A 231 1.88 2.25 2.67
N GLU A 232 1.27 2.44 1.51
CA GLU A 232 1.78 3.36 0.47
C GLU A 232 1.82 4.83 0.90
N ASP A 233 1.01 5.20 1.89
CA ASP A 233 1.04 6.52 2.52
C ASP A 233 2.40 6.83 3.19
N GLY A 234 3.23 5.81 3.43
CA GLY A 234 4.51 5.90 4.11
C GLY A 234 4.40 6.35 5.58
N LYS A 235 3.19 6.40 6.14
CA LYS A 235 2.89 6.87 7.49
C LYS A 235 2.34 5.80 8.39
N SER A 236 1.93 4.67 7.82
CA SER A 236 1.34 3.55 8.55
C SER A 236 1.97 2.23 8.14
N GLY A 237 1.86 1.21 9.00
CA GLY A 237 2.39 -0.11 8.73
C GLY A 237 1.76 -1.18 9.59
N ASN A 238 1.89 -2.41 9.13
CA ASN A 238 1.37 -3.61 9.75
C ASN A 238 2.50 -4.53 10.19
N ILE A 239 2.33 -5.23 11.29
CA ILE A 239 3.17 -6.35 11.73
C ILE A 239 2.35 -7.62 11.80
N TYR A 240 2.91 -8.72 11.33
CA TYR A 240 2.29 -10.04 11.36
C TYR A 240 2.84 -10.80 12.56
N ILE A 241 2.06 -10.86 13.64
CA ILE A 241 2.51 -11.45 14.92
C ILE A 241 2.43 -12.98 14.91
N ASN A 242 1.58 -13.56 14.06
CA ASN A 242 1.48 -14.98 13.79
C ASN A 242 0.90 -15.19 12.37
N GLN A 243 0.56 -16.42 12.00
CA GLN A 243 0.05 -16.75 10.66
C GLN A 243 -1.35 -16.18 10.38
N THR A 244 -2.13 -15.84 11.41
CA THR A 244 -3.51 -15.38 11.27
C THR A 244 -3.71 -13.92 11.63
N ASP A 245 -2.88 -13.38 12.53
CA ASP A 245 -3.07 -12.05 13.11
C ASP A 245 -2.06 -11.05 12.57
N CYS A 246 -2.61 -10.05 11.91
CA CYS A 246 -1.91 -8.85 11.46
C CYS A 246 -2.35 -7.67 12.33
N LEU A 247 -1.40 -6.97 12.95
CA LEU A 247 -1.66 -5.84 13.83
C LEU A 247 -1.08 -4.54 13.28
N THR A 248 -1.86 -3.47 13.41
CA THR A 248 -1.36 -2.10 13.25
C THR A 248 -0.76 -1.60 14.55
N ILE A 249 0.15 -0.62 14.49
CA ILE A 249 0.69 0.02 15.69
C ILE A 249 -0.41 0.69 16.54
N GLU A 250 -1.47 1.23 15.89
CA GLU A 250 -2.62 1.80 16.61
C GLU A 250 -3.32 0.75 17.49
N GLN A 251 -3.35 -0.50 17.09
CA GLN A 251 -3.93 -1.60 17.89
C GLN A 251 -3.06 -1.97 19.09
N LEU A 252 -1.77 -1.65 19.08
CA LEU A 252 -0.82 -1.85 20.18
C LEU A 252 -0.55 -0.57 20.98
N LYS A 253 -1.13 0.56 20.58
CA LYS A 253 -0.87 1.90 21.11
C LYS A 253 -0.83 1.97 22.62
N TYR A 254 -1.87 1.51 23.31
CA TYR A 254 -1.94 1.60 24.76
C TYR A 254 -0.90 0.74 25.49
N GLY A 255 -0.62 -0.45 24.95
CA GLY A 255 0.43 -1.33 25.47
C GLY A 255 1.81 -0.71 25.27
N LEU A 256 2.09 -0.16 24.10
CA LEU A 256 3.36 0.52 23.79
C LEU A 256 3.54 1.79 24.60
N LEU A 257 2.53 2.65 24.72
CA LEU A 257 2.58 3.84 25.60
C LEU A 257 2.85 3.44 27.06
N LYS A 258 2.25 2.34 27.53
CA LYS A 258 2.51 1.81 28.86
C LYS A 258 3.96 1.34 28.99
N ALA A 259 4.48 0.59 28.03
CA ALA A 259 5.87 0.14 28.01
C ALA A 259 6.85 1.35 28.00
N VAL A 260 6.59 2.38 27.20
CA VAL A 260 7.38 3.63 27.19
C VAL A 260 7.35 4.31 28.56
N SER A 261 6.17 4.41 29.18
CA SER A 261 6.03 4.99 30.52
C SER A 261 6.77 4.20 31.61
N LYS A 262 7.03 2.91 31.38
CA LYS A 262 7.75 2.01 32.27
C LYS A 262 9.25 1.93 31.99
N GLY A 263 9.73 2.50 30.89
CA GLY A 263 11.17 2.58 30.64
C GLY A 263 11.66 2.07 29.30
N LEU A 264 10.78 1.67 28.37
CA LEU A 264 11.18 1.26 27.02
C LEU A 264 11.97 2.40 26.34
N GLN A 265 13.22 2.11 25.96
CA GLN A 265 14.13 3.08 25.36
C GLN A 265 14.43 2.81 23.88
N LEU A 266 14.38 1.55 23.44
CA LEU A 266 14.78 1.15 22.10
C LEU A 266 13.78 0.12 21.53
N ALA A 267 13.32 0.36 20.31
CA ALA A 267 12.56 -0.60 19.53
C ALA A 267 13.33 -0.96 18.25
N ILE A 268 13.50 -2.25 17.98
CA ILE A 268 14.21 -2.77 16.81
C ILE A 268 13.23 -3.62 16.01
N PHE A 269 12.96 -3.20 14.76
CA PHE A 269 12.14 -3.94 13.82
C PHE A 269 13.03 -4.55 12.75
N ASN A 270 13.44 -5.79 12.96
CA ASN A 270 14.22 -6.58 12.00
C ASN A 270 13.27 -7.26 10.99
N SER A 271 12.47 -6.45 10.31
CA SER A 271 11.39 -6.86 9.42
C SER A 271 11.37 -6.04 8.13
N CYS A 272 10.54 -6.41 7.18
CA CYS A 272 10.46 -5.72 5.88
C CYS A 272 9.74 -4.37 5.97
N ASP A 273 10.25 -3.33 5.26
CA ASP A 273 9.61 -2.02 5.03
C ASP A 273 9.03 -1.36 6.30
N GLY A 274 9.93 -0.87 7.15
CA GLY A 274 9.58 -0.36 8.48
C GLY A 274 9.37 1.16 8.61
N LEU A 275 9.54 1.99 7.55
CA LEU A 275 9.43 3.44 7.68
C LEU A 275 8.02 3.91 8.06
N GLY A 276 6.97 3.26 7.56
CA GLY A 276 5.60 3.55 7.99
C GLY A 276 5.33 3.16 9.44
N LEU A 277 5.89 2.02 9.88
CA LEU A 277 5.86 1.63 11.30
C LEU A 277 6.58 2.64 12.18
N ALA A 278 7.78 3.08 11.77
CA ALA A 278 8.56 4.06 12.51
C ALA A 278 7.81 5.38 12.72
N HIS A 279 7.09 5.86 11.71
CA HIS A 279 6.28 7.08 11.83
C HIS A 279 5.21 6.96 12.92
N GLN A 280 4.46 5.86 12.95
CA GLN A 280 3.45 5.61 13.97
C GLN A 280 4.06 5.39 15.37
N LEU A 281 5.24 4.78 15.46
CA LEU A 281 5.95 4.57 16.72
C LEU A 281 6.55 5.87 17.26
N GLU A 282 6.96 6.81 16.39
CA GLU A 282 7.38 8.17 16.78
C GLU A 282 6.24 8.92 17.47
N ASP A 283 4.99 8.79 16.97
CA ASP A 283 3.79 9.37 17.59
C ASP A 283 3.52 8.80 19.00
N LEU A 284 4.06 7.62 19.31
CA LEU A 284 4.00 7.02 20.65
C LEU A 284 5.19 7.40 21.54
N HIS A 285 6.02 8.33 21.09
CA HIS A 285 7.17 8.87 21.80
C HIS A 285 8.22 7.83 22.19
N ILE A 286 8.33 6.72 21.45
CA ILE A 286 9.41 5.74 21.65
C ILE A 286 10.74 6.45 21.41
N PRO A 287 11.69 6.42 22.38
CA PRO A 287 12.89 7.24 22.30
C PRO A 287 13.77 6.97 21.09
N GLN A 288 14.00 5.69 20.79
CA GLN A 288 14.84 5.24 19.66
C GLN A 288 14.16 4.09 18.93
N ILE A 289 14.19 4.13 17.60
CA ILE A 289 13.62 3.10 16.75
C ILE A 289 14.63 2.77 15.65
N ILE A 290 14.88 1.50 15.41
CA ILE A 290 15.68 1.01 14.27
C ILE A 290 14.75 0.20 13.37
N VAL A 291 14.70 0.57 12.09
CA VAL A 291 13.86 -0.09 11.08
C VAL A 291 14.65 -0.30 9.79
N MET A 292 14.12 -1.12 8.89
CA MET A 292 14.58 -1.23 7.51
C MET A 292 13.75 -0.31 6.60
N ARG A 293 14.42 0.44 5.70
CA ARG A 293 13.82 1.43 4.78
C ARG A 293 12.92 0.77 3.75
N GLU A 294 13.35 -0.35 3.20
CA GLU A 294 12.68 -1.16 2.18
C GLU A 294 12.70 -2.63 2.59
N PRO A 295 11.94 -3.51 1.91
CA PRO A 295 11.97 -4.93 2.20
C PRO A 295 13.40 -5.47 2.23
N VAL A 296 13.73 -6.22 3.26
CA VAL A 296 15.08 -6.72 3.49
C VAL A 296 15.14 -8.24 3.32
N GLN A 297 16.25 -8.72 2.78
CA GLN A 297 16.52 -10.16 2.70
C GLN A 297 17.08 -10.68 4.03
N ASP A 298 16.78 -11.93 4.37
CA ASP A 298 17.14 -12.55 5.64
C ASP A 298 18.61 -12.38 6.00
N LEU A 299 19.49 -12.66 5.04
CA LEU A 299 20.92 -12.57 5.29
C LEU A 299 21.37 -11.14 5.61
N VAL A 300 20.80 -10.14 4.93
CA VAL A 300 21.10 -8.72 5.19
C VAL A 300 20.61 -8.30 6.58
N ALA A 301 19.39 -8.69 6.92
CA ALA A 301 18.78 -8.41 8.23
C ALA A 301 19.58 -9.05 9.38
N GLN A 302 20.01 -10.31 9.20
CA GLN A 302 20.80 -11.05 10.17
C GLN A 302 22.24 -10.51 10.33
N GLU A 303 22.92 -10.19 9.22
CA GLU A 303 24.27 -9.61 9.27
C GLU A 303 24.26 -8.20 9.91
N PHE A 304 23.23 -7.39 9.61
CA PHE A 304 23.06 -6.11 10.29
C PHE A 304 22.85 -6.32 11.80
N LEU A 305 21.87 -7.13 12.19
CA LEU A 305 21.55 -7.39 13.60
C LEU A 305 22.75 -7.92 14.38
N LYS A 306 23.43 -8.91 13.87
CA LYS A 306 24.63 -9.50 14.45
C LYS A 306 25.72 -8.46 14.74
N ASN A 307 26.05 -7.63 13.74
CA ASN A 307 27.10 -6.63 13.87
C ASN A 307 26.67 -5.49 14.80
N PHE A 308 25.41 -5.06 14.73
CA PHE A 308 24.84 -4.03 15.60
C PHE A 308 24.84 -4.49 17.06
N LEU A 309 24.26 -5.64 17.38
CA LEU A 309 24.18 -6.16 18.74
C LEU A 309 25.58 -6.37 19.35
N LYS A 310 26.50 -6.92 18.57
CA LYS A 310 27.90 -7.12 19.00
C LYS A 310 28.58 -5.81 19.40
N LYS A 311 28.36 -4.73 18.64
CA LYS A 311 29.00 -3.43 18.92
C LYS A 311 28.28 -2.67 20.03
N PHE A 312 26.98 -2.66 20.01
CA PHE A 312 26.16 -1.98 20.99
C PHE A 312 26.35 -2.59 22.41
N SER A 313 26.32 -3.93 22.52
CA SER A 313 26.55 -4.62 23.80
C SER A 313 27.99 -4.51 24.31
N SER A 314 28.96 -4.21 23.45
CA SER A 314 30.35 -3.93 23.87
C SER A 314 30.55 -2.52 24.41
N GLY A 315 29.51 -1.68 24.43
CA GLY A 315 29.52 -0.33 25.00
C GLY A 315 29.71 0.80 24.01
N GLU A 316 29.71 0.52 22.68
CA GLU A 316 29.70 1.58 21.66
C GLU A 316 28.36 2.33 21.69
N SER A 317 28.37 3.61 21.30
CA SER A 317 27.14 4.39 21.21
C SER A 317 26.17 3.79 20.19
N LEU A 318 24.86 3.91 20.41
CA LEU A 318 23.83 3.36 19.52
C LEU A 318 24.06 3.77 18.07
N TYR A 319 24.36 5.05 17.81
CA TYR A 319 24.59 5.58 16.47
C TYR A 319 25.81 5.00 15.77
N LEU A 320 26.94 4.90 16.47
CA LEU A 320 28.16 4.31 15.90
C LEU A 320 28.03 2.80 15.73
N ALA A 321 27.30 2.13 16.62
CA ALA A 321 27.02 0.70 16.49
C ALA A 321 26.15 0.42 15.23
N VAL A 322 25.14 1.25 14.95
CA VAL A 322 24.33 1.17 13.72
C VAL A 322 25.20 1.48 12.50
N ARG A 323 25.99 2.54 12.53
CA ARG A 323 26.90 2.90 11.45
C ARG A 323 27.85 1.76 11.10
N GLU A 324 28.59 1.22 12.06
CA GLU A 324 29.53 0.14 11.82
C GLU A 324 28.84 -1.13 11.29
N ALA A 325 27.66 -1.46 11.83
CA ALA A 325 26.87 -2.59 11.34
C ALA A 325 26.44 -2.39 9.88
N ARG A 326 26.02 -1.19 9.53
CA ARG A 326 25.63 -0.79 8.19
C ARG A 326 26.80 -0.82 7.20
N GLU A 327 27.95 -0.25 7.59
CA GLU A 327 29.17 -0.27 6.76
C GLU A 327 29.66 -1.70 6.47
N LYS A 328 29.52 -2.64 7.41
CA LYS A 328 29.86 -4.05 7.19
C LYS A 328 28.99 -4.74 6.14
N LEU A 329 27.80 -4.23 5.87
CA LEU A 329 26.96 -4.75 4.79
C LEU A 329 27.59 -4.55 3.39
N HIS A 330 28.56 -3.64 3.22
CA HIS A 330 29.33 -3.54 1.98
C HIS A 330 29.98 -4.87 1.58
N GLY A 331 30.33 -5.71 2.55
CA GLY A 331 30.93 -7.02 2.29
C GLY A 331 30.02 -8.02 1.57
N ILE A 332 28.74 -7.73 1.47
CA ILE A 332 27.73 -8.59 0.81
C ILE A 332 26.98 -7.87 -0.32
N GLU A 333 27.32 -6.63 -0.66
CA GLU A 333 26.65 -5.83 -1.71
C GLU A 333 26.87 -6.36 -3.13
N ASP A 334 27.81 -7.26 -3.32
CA ASP A 334 27.96 -8.01 -4.58
C ASP A 334 26.72 -8.84 -4.92
N LYS A 335 26.07 -9.40 -3.88
CA LYS A 335 24.83 -10.20 -3.99
C LYS A 335 23.57 -9.43 -3.61
N TYR A 336 23.71 -8.46 -2.71
CA TYR A 336 22.60 -7.69 -2.13
C TYR A 336 22.84 -6.17 -2.30
N PRO A 337 22.66 -5.65 -3.53
CA PRO A 337 22.98 -4.26 -3.83
C PRO A 337 22.17 -3.31 -2.94
N CYS A 338 22.80 -2.20 -2.55
CA CYS A 338 22.21 -1.15 -1.72
C CYS A 338 21.85 -1.58 -0.27
N ALA A 339 22.39 -2.72 0.21
CA ALA A 339 22.15 -3.20 1.57
C ALA A 339 22.49 -2.14 2.63
N VAL A 340 23.53 -1.35 2.41
CA VAL A 340 23.97 -0.25 3.29
C VAL A 340 22.94 0.87 3.42
N CYS A 341 22.00 1.00 2.49
CA CYS A 341 20.96 2.03 2.50
C CYS A 341 19.72 1.63 3.29
N LEU A 342 19.62 0.38 3.75
CA LEU A 342 18.39 -0.16 4.35
C LEU A 342 18.18 0.21 5.82
N PRO A 343 19.17 0.07 6.73
CA PRO A 343 18.97 0.39 8.14
C PRO A 343 18.80 1.89 8.36
N VAL A 344 17.80 2.26 9.15
CA VAL A 344 17.44 3.66 9.49
C VAL A 344 17.18 3.77 10.98
N ILE A 345 17.73 4.83 11.58
CA ILE A 345 17.39 5.24 12.94
C ILE A 345 16.27 6.28 12.85
N CYS A 346 15.21 6.12 13.64
CA CYS A 346 14.21 7.13 13.88
C CYS A 346 14.23 7.48 15.37
N GLN A 347 14.23 8.78 15.68
CA GLN A 347 14.49 9.23 17.03
C GLN A 347 13.52 10.32 17.49
N ASN A 348 13.06 10.23 18.75
CA ASN A 348 12.45 11.35 19.42
C ASN A 348 13.52 12.41 19.74
N PRO A 349 13.42 13.66 19.24
CA PRO A 349 14.48 14.69 19.40
C PRO A 349 14.77 15.04 20.86
N ALA A 350 13.81 14.85 21.77
CA ALA A 350 14.01 15.11 23.20
C ALA A 350 14.78 14.01 23.93
N ALA A 351 14.95 12.84 23.30
CA ALA A 351 15.60 11.70 23.92
C ALA A 351 17.11 11.69 23.63
N ILE A 352 17.90 11.39 24.65
CA ILE A 352 19.33 11.08 24.50
C ILE A 352 19.43 9.58 24.23
N PRO A 353 20.13 9.13 23.16
CA PRO A 353 20.32 7.73 22.88
C PRO A 353 20.96 7.00 24.04
N PRO A 354 20.44 5.84 24.48
CA PRO A 354 21.04 5.08 25.57
C PRO A 354 22.35 4.43 25.12
N ALA A 355 23.28 4.27 26.02
CA ALA A 355 24.37 3.32 25.91
C ALA A 355 23.97 2.00 26.60
N TRP A 356 24.60 0.87 26.23
CA TRP A 356 24.26 -0.44 26.82
C TRP A 356 24.28 -0.44 28.35
N LYS A 357 25.27 0.26 28.94
CA LYS A 357 25.41 0.41 30.40
C LYS A 357 24.22 1.13 31.06
N ASP A 358 23.51 1.98 30.31
CA ASP A 358 22.38 2.76 30.86
C ASP A 358 21.17 1.86 31.15
N PHE A 359 21.07 0.70 30.47
CA PHE A 359 20.04 -0.31 30.73
C PHE A 359 20.34 -1.19 31.96
N LEU A 360 21.60 -1.25 32.39
CA LEU A 360 22.00 -2.04 33.56
C LEU A 360 21.67 -1.34 34.91
N ILE A 361 21.03 -0.19 34.85
CA ILE A 361 20.69 0.65 36.01
C ILE A 361 19.15 0.63 36.21
N ASN A 362 18.65 -0.07 37.22
CA ASN A 362 17.21 -0.32 37.44
C ASN A 362 16.47 0.83 38.14
N SER A 363 15.19 1.06 37.72
CA SER A 363 14.29 2.07 38.30
C SER A 363 13.07 1.42 38.96
N GLN A 364 12.72 1.82 40.18
CA GLN A 364 11.43 1.50 40.80
C GLN A 364 10.60 2.77 40.99
N THR A 365 9.31 2.68 40.68
CA THR A 365 8.36 3.80 40.77
C THR A 365 7.36 3.55 41.91
N GLU A 366 7.24 4.49 42.83
CA GLU A 366 6.12 4.56 43.80
C GLU A 366 4.98 5.44 43.27
N ASN A 367 3.75 4.92 43.37
CA ASN A 367 2.51 5.59 42.93
C ASN A 367 1.94 6.48 44.04
N SER A 368 1.52 7.69 43.68
CA SER A 368 0.54 8.42 44.48
C SER A 368 -0.35 9.31 43.60
N LEU A 369 -1.65 9.07 43.67
CA LEU A 369 -2.73 9.81 43.00
C LEU A 369 -3.40 10.78 43.99
N PRO A 370 -3.84 11.96 43.54
CA PRO A 370 -4.74 12.82 44.34
C PRO A 370 -6.19 12.70 43.83
N GLN A 371 -7.11 12.69 44.82
CA GLN A 371 -8.56 12.64 44.66
C GLN A 371 -9.17 14.01 44.42
N ALA A 372 -10.26 14.07 43.65
CA ALA A 372 -11.11 15.23 43.44
C ALA A 372 -12.51 15.07 44.05
N LYS A 373 -13.06 16.18 44.58
CA LYS A 373 -14.33 16.29 45.31
C LYS A 373 -15.52 16.68 44.42
N LYS A 374 -16.72 16.25 44.88
CA LYS A 374 -18.06 16.45 44.29
C LYS A 374 -18.76 17.72 44.72
N TYR A 375 -19.78 18.12 43.95
CA TYR A 375 -21.18 18.57 44.31
C TYR A 375 -21.85 19.14 43.05
N GLY A 376 -23.09 19.06 42.74
CA GLY A 376 -24.41 18.54 42.89
C GLY A 376 -25.48 19.54 42.45
N ASN A 377 -26.52 19.12 41.62
CA ASN A 377 -27.94 19.54 41.69
C ASN A 377 -28.80 18.93 40.53
N GLN A 378 -29.96 18.39 40.88
CA GLN A 378 -30.70 17.41 40.06
C GLN A 378 -31.84 17.89 39.17
N ALA A 379 -32.34 19.11 39.23
CA ALA A 379 -33.54 19.53 38.52
C ALA A 379 -33.34 20.17 37.14
N GLN A 380 -32.11 20.63 36.81
CA GLN A 380 -31.73 21.15 35.48
C GLN A 380 -31.21 20.04 34.53
N LEU A 381 -31.17 18.80 34.99
CA LEU A 381 -30.43 17.69 34.31
C LEU A 381 -31.12 17.14 33.05
N ARG A 382 -32.47 17.17 32.93
CA ARG A 382 -33.13 16.55 31.76
C ARG A 382 -32.95 17.32 30.45
N TRP A 383 -32.98 18.64 30.46
CA TRP A 383 -32.73 19.45 29.26
C TRP A 383 -31.24 19.49 28.89
N ARG A 384 -30.35 19.52 29.88
CA ARG A 384 -28.92 19.44 29.64
C ARG A 384 -28.48 18.10 29.03
N SER A 385 -29.09 16.99 29.45
CA SER A 385 -28.79 15.67 28.91
C SER A 385 -29.14 15.52 27.43
N ILE A 386 -30.30 16.04 27.00
CA ILE A 386 -30.69 16.04 25.56
C ILE A 386 -29.72 16.94 24.75
N GLN A 387 -29.38 18.10 25.28
CA GLN A 387 -28.37 18.98 24.65
C GLN A 387 -27.00 18.32 24.54
N VAL A 388 -26.61 17.57 25.55
CA VAL A 388 -25.33 16.83 25.54
C VAL A 388 -25.33 15.75 24.47
N VAL A 389 -26.41 14.98 24.32
CA VAL A 389 -26.52 13.95 23.26
C VAL A 389 -26.51 14.60 21.88
N LEU A 390 -27.29 15.67 21.67
CA LEU A 390 -27.32 16.37 20.38
C LEU A 390 -25.98 17.02 20.03
N LEU A 391 -25.39 17.74 20.97
CA LEU A 391 -24.06 18.38 20.74
C LEU A 391 -22.97 17.33 20.53
N SER A 392 -22.96 16.25 21.34
CA SER A 392 -21.97 15.17 21.16
C SER A 392 -22.15 14.48 19.81
N SER A 393 -23.38 14.20 19.37
CA SER A 393 -23.62 13.58 18.06
C SER A 393 -23.19 14.48 16.89
N LEU A 394 -23.44 15.79 16.98
CA LEU A 394 -23.00 16.75 15.95
C LEU A 394 -21.48 16.90 15.91
N VAL A 395 -20.84 17.05 17.08
CA VAL A 395 -19.38 17.18 17.16
C VAL A 395 -18.69 15.92 16.65
N ILE A 396 -19.14 14.75 17.08
CA ILE A 396 -18.55 13.47 16.65
C ILE A 396 -18.80 13.23 15.16
N THR A 397 -19.98 13.53 14.66
CA THR A 397 -20.24 13.45 13.22
C THR A 397 -19.33 14.39 12.43
N GLY A 398 -19.18 15.64 12.88
CA GLY A 398 -18.26 16.59 12.26
C GLY A 398 -16.81 16.10 12.27
N LEU A 399 -16.36 15.52 13.39
CA LEU A 399 -15.04 14.95 13.53
C LEU A 399 -14.86 13.73 12.61
N VAL A 400 -15.79 12.78 12.62
CA VAL A 400 -15.74 11.58 11.77
C VAL A 400 -15.77 11.96 10.28
N MET A 401 -16.62 12.90 9.88
CA MET A 401 -16.67 13.39 8.50
C MET A 401 -15.41 14.19 8.14
N GLY A 402 -14.82 14.91 9.08
CA GLY A 402 -13.53 15.56 8.92
C GLY A 402 -12.38 14.55 8.70
N VAL A 403 -12.29 13.54 9.55
CA VAL A 403 -11.32 12.43 9.40
C VAL A 403 -11.52 11.68 8.07
N ARG A 404 -12.79 11.48 7.67
CA ARG A 404 -13.12 10.89 6.38
C ARG A 404 -12.65 11.75 5.21
N SER A 405 -12.89 13.07 5.24
CA SER A 405 -12.47 13.98 4.16
C SER A 405 -10.95 14.09 4.00
N LEU A 406 -10.20 13.76 5.06
CA LEU A 406 -8.74 13.62 5.02
C LEU A 406 -8.28 12.28 4.41
N GLY A 407 -9.21 11.42 3.97
CA GLY A 407 -8.89 10.11 3.38
C GLY A 407 -8.54 9.00 4.39
N LEU A 408 -8.46 9.30 5.68
CA LEU A 408 -8.01 8.35 6.71
C LEU A 408 -8.94 7.13 6.88
N LEU A 409 -10.22 7.24 6.51
CA LEU A 409 -11.17 6.12 6.54
C LEU A 409 -11.27 5.38 5.21
N GLN A 410 -10.65 5.89 4.13
CA GLN A 410 -10.74 5.31 2.79
C GLN A 410 -10.30 3.84 2.74
N PRO A 411 -9.16 3.41 3.30
CA PRO A 411 -8.76 2.01 3.25
C PRO A 411 -9.78 1.08 3.92
N SER A 412 -10.35 1.50 5.04
CA SER A 412 -11.38 0.73 5.76
C SER A 412 -12.70 0.67 5.00
N GLU A 413 -13.12 1.77 4.36
CA GLU A 413 -14.32 1.80 3.51
C GLU A 413 -14.14 0.92 2.27
N LEU A 414 -12.96 0.93 1.64
CA LEU A 414 -12.63 0.07 0.50
C LEU A 414 -12.58 -1.40 0.90
N LYS A 415 -12.00 -1.73 2.06
CA LYS A 415 -12.03 -3.11 2.59
C LYS A 415 -13.46 -3.58 2.87
N ALA A 416 -14.31 -2.72 3.44
CA ALA A 416 -15.73 -3.03 3.63
C ALA A 416 -16.46 -3.22 2.29
N PHE A 417 -16.14 -2.40 1.29
CA PHE A 417 -16.63 -2.55 -0.08
C PHE A 417 -16.27 -3.93 -0.66
N ASP A 418 -15.01 -4.36 -0.56
CA ASP A 418 -14.55 -5.66 -1.05
C ASP A 418 -15.29 -6.82 -0.35
N GLN A 419 -15.43 -6.73 0.98
CA GLN A 419 -16.19 -7.73 1.74
C GLN A 419 -17.64 -7.82 1.30
N MET A 420 -18.32 -6.68 1.15
CA MET A 420 -19.69 -6.64 0.66
C MET A 420 -19.80 -7.16 -0.79
N MET A 421 -18.84 -6.79 -1.66
CA MET A 421 -18.77 -7.29 -3.03
C MET A 421 -18.66 -8.82 -3.04
N GLY A 422 -17.79 -9.36 -2.22
CA GLY A 422 -17.61 -10.80 -2.09
C GLY A 422 -18.80 -11.55 -1.47
N LEU A 423 -19.64 -10.91 -0.67
CA LEU A 423 -20.83 -11.55 -0.03
C LEU A 423 -22.07 -11.51 -0.91
N ARG A 424 -22.05 -10.81 -2.06
CA ARG A 424 -23.23 -10.73 -2.95
C ARG A 424 -23.71 -12.10 -3.41
N PRO A 425 -25.01 -12.26 -3.65
CA PRO A 425 -25.57 -13.47 -4.24
C PRO A 425 -24.91 -13.78 -5.59
N GLU A 426 -24.79 -15.08 -5.91
CA GLU A 426 -24.18 -15.54 -7.15
C GLU A 426 -25.04 -15.16 -8.36
N GLU A 427 -24.38 -14.63 -9.39
CA GLU A 427 -24.98 -14.26 -10.68
C GLU A 427 -24.64 -15.32 -11.74
N LYS A 428 -25.36 -15.29 -12.88
CA LYS A 428 -25.04 -16.17 -14.02
C LYS A 428 -23.86 -15.61 -14.82
N PRO A 429 -23.02 -16.48 -15.43
CA PRO A 429 -22.04 -16.07 -16.43
C PRO A 429 -22.67 -15.26 -17.57
N ASP A 430 -21.87 -14.44 -18.23
CA ASP A 430 -22.35 -13.68 -19.40
C ASP A 430 -22.20 -14.50 -20.69
N SER A 431 -23.31 -14.99 -21.20
CA SER A 431 -23.33 -15.85 -22.38
C SER A 431 -22.94 -15.13 -23.68
N ARG A 432 -22.79 -13.80 -23.67
CA ARG A 432 -22.36 -13.02 -24.83
C ARG A 432 -20.86 -13.15 -25.11
N PHE A 433 -20.09 -13.66 -24.16
CA PHE A 433 -18.64 -13.81 -24.27
C PHE A 433 -18.22 -15.26 -24.37
N VAL A 434 -17.12 -15.46 -25.09
CA VAL A 434 -16.32 -16.69 -25.06
C VAL A 434 -14.85 -16.25 -24.93
N ILE A 435 -14.11 -16.90 -24.08
CA ILE A 435 -12.70 -16.60 -23.88
C ILE A 435 -11.86 -17.73 -24.43
N ILE A 436 -11.03 -17.39 -25.41
CA ILE A 436 -10.02 -18.30 -25.93
C ILE A 436 -8.75 -18.09 -25.10
N THR A 437 -8.47 -19.07 -24.25
CA THR A 437 -7.33 -19.03 -23.33
C THR A 437 -6.07 -19.56 -24.01
N ILE A 438 -4.94 -18.94 -23.67
CA ILE A 438 -3.61 -19.44 -24.04
C ILE A 438 -2.91 -19.78 -22.73
N ASP A 439 -2.98 -21.07 -22.39
CA ASP A 439 -2.33 -21.63 -21.23
C ASP A 439 -0.91 -22.16 -21.54
N GLU A 440 -0.22 -22.66 -20.53
CA GLU A 440 1.13 -23.21 -20.70
C GLU A 440 1.17 -24.40 -21.69
N ALA A 441 0.10 -25.21 -21.71
CA ALA A 441 0.02 -26.32 -22.66
C ALA A 441 -0.21 -25.86 -24.10
N ASP A 442 -0.84 -24.68 -24.29
CA ASP A 442 -0.99 -24.04 -25.59
C ASP A 442 0.34 -23.49 -26.11
N ILE A 443 1.15 -22.93 -25.22
CA ILE A 443 2.52 -22.49 -25.53
C ILE A 443 3.38 -23.68 -25.93
N LEU A 444 3.35 -24.78 -25.15
CA LEU A 444 4.06 -26.01 -25.47
C LEU A 444 3.56 -26.66 -26.77
N TYR A 445 2.25 -26.58 -27.03
CA TYR A 445 1.66 -27.08 -28.29
C TYR A 445 2.23 -26.34 -29.51
N GLN A 446 2.25 -25.02 -29.49
CA GLN A 446 2.81 -24.19 -30.57
C GLN A 446 4.29 -24.51 -30.81
N ASN A 447 5.08 -24.69 -29.73
CA ASN A 447 6.50 -25.09 -29.81
C ASN A 447 6.67 -26.48 -30.45
N ARG A 448 5.86 -27.48 -30.07
CA ARG A 448 5.89 -28.81 -30.65
C ARG A 448 5.53 -28.81 -32.13
N MET A 449 4.60 -27.95 -32.50
CA MET A 449 4.19 -27.77 -33.92
C MET A 449 5.18 -26.89 -34.69
N LYS A 450 6.29 -26.49 -34.08
CA LYS A 450 7.33 -25.62 -34.65
C LYS A 450 6.78 -24.32 -35.23
N MET A 451 5.72 -23.80 -34.61
CA MET A 451 5.19 -22.47 -34.94
C MET A 451 6.16 -21.42 -34.39
N ASN A 452 6.72 -20.61 -35.28
CA ASN A 452 7.74 -19.61 -34.90
C ASN A 452 7.21 -18.63 -33.85
N MET A 453 7.50 -18.91 -32.57
CA MET A 453 6.99 -18.13 -31.47
C MET A 453 7.93 -16.96 -31.14
N ARG A 454 7.34 -15.77 -31.04
CA ARG A 454 8.05 -14.58 -30.47
C ARG A 454 7.65 -14.30 -29.02
N TRP A 455 6.39 -14.60 -28.68
CA TRP A 455 5.81 -14.44 -27.34
C TRP A 455 4.86 -15.62 -27.06
N SER A 456 3.77 -15.40 -26.35
CA SER A 456 2.77 -16.43 -26.00
C SER A 456 1.93 -16.93 -27.17
N LEU A 457 1.85 -16.17 -28.28
CA LEU A 457 1.05 -16.49 -29.45
C LEU A 457 1.83 -16.22 -30.75
N SER A 458 2.07 -17.28 -31.52
CA SER A 458 2.75 -17.19 -32.82
C SER A 458 1.84 -16.63 -33.92
N ASP A 459 2.44 -16.01 -34.94
CA ASP A 459 1.71 -15.52 -36.13
C ASP A 459 0.95 -16.64 -36.83
N GLN A 460 1.54 -17.83 -36.89
CA GLN A 460 0.89 -19.00 -37.53
C GLN A 460 -0.34 -19.46 -36.75
N ALA A 461 -0.26 -19.50 -35.41
CA ALA A 461 -1.40 -19.88 -34.57
C ALA A 461 -2.51 -18.84 -34.64
N LEU A 462 -2.17 -17.55 -34.60
CA LEU A 462 -3.14 -16.45 -34.72
C LEU A 462 -3.82 -16.48 -36.09
N ALA A 463 -3.06 -16.68 -37.19
CA ALA A 463 -3.63 -16.77 -38.54
C ALA A 463 -4.62 -17.95 -38.68
N GLN A 464 -4.25 -19.12 -38.15
CA GLN A 464 -5.14 -20.30 -38.14
C GLN A 464 -6.38 -20.08 -37.29
N LEU A 465 -6.22 -19.46 -36.12
CA LEU A 465 -7.32 -19.12 -35.20
C LEU A 465 -8.31 -18.17 -35.89
N LEU A 466 -7.84 -17.03 -36.39
CA LEU A 466 -8.69 -16.05 -37.07
C LEU A 466 -9.40 -16.64 -38.30
N LYS A 467 -8.72 -17.50 -39.09
CA LYS A 467 -9.32 -18.20 -40.21
C LYS A 467 -10.48 -19.13 -39.81
N LYS A 468 -10.35 -19.76 -38.62
CA LYS A 468 -11.42 -20.59 -38.06
C LYS A 468 -12.56 -19.75 -37.50
N LEU A 469 -12.26 -18.66 -36.80
CA LEU A 469 -13.26 -17.73 -36.29
C LEU A 469 -14.15 -17.15 -37.41
N ASP A 470 -13.61 -16.91 -38.59
CA ASP A 470 -14.38 -16.44 -39.75
C ASP A 470 -15.52 -17.39 -40.13
N GLN A 471 -15.33 -18.71 -39.96
CA GLN A 471 -16.36 -19.70 -40.26
C GLN A 471 -17.55 -19.61 -39.31
N TYR A 472 -17.32 -19.13 -38.10
CA TYR A 472 -18.33 -19.05 -37.01
C TYR A 472 -18.95 -17.67 -36.83
N GLN A 473 -18.49 -16.67 -37.58
CA GLN A 473 -19.02 -15.31 -37.61
C GLN A 473 -19.24 -14.70 -36.21
N PRO A 474 -18.19 -14.57 -35.40
CA PRO A 474 -18.27 -13.82 -34.17
C PRO A 474 -18.62 -12.36 -34.46
N ARG A 475 -19.27 -11.70 -33.50
CA ARG A 475 -19.66 -10.30 -33.65
C ARG A 475 -18.49 -9.33 -33.40
N THR A 476 -17.65 -9.66 -32.43
CA THR A 476 -16.47 -8.88 -32.07
C THR A 476 -15.35 -9.81 -31.65
N ILE A 477 -14.12 -9.48 -32.02
CA ILE A 477 -12.91 -10.23 -31.63
C ILE A 477 -12.00 -9.25 -30.87
N GLY A 478 -11.67 -9.56 -29.64
CA GLY A 478 -10.71 -8.82 -28.85
C GLY A 478 -9.41 -9.61 -28.67
N LEU A 479 -8.30 -9.06 -29.10
CA LEU A 479 -6.97 -9.62 -28.90
C LEU A 479 -6.31 -8.92 -27.71
N ASP A 480 -6.37 -9.55 -26.55
CA ASP A 480 -5.78 -9.07 -25.30
C ASP A 480 -4.35 -9.61 -25.11
N ILE A 481 -3.51 -9.28 -26.09
CA ILE A 481 -2.09 -9.67 -26.15
C ILE A 481 -1.32 -8.54 -26.80
N TYR A 482 -0.29 -8.06 -26.11
CA TYR A 482 0.60 -7.04 -26.68
C TYR A 482 1.41 -7.60 -27.85
N ARG A 483 1.39 -6.88 -28.97
CA ARG A 483 2.08 -7.22 -30.20
C ARG A 483 2.65 -5.95 -30.85
N ASP A 484 3.72 -5.46 -30.31
CA ASP A 484 4.43 -4.25 -30.75
C ASP A 484 5.41 -4.48 -31.90
N PHE A 485 5.29 -5.61 -32.56
CA PHE A 485 6.15 -6.04 -33.67
C PHE A 485 5.34 -6.39 -34.93
N PRO A 486 5.91 -6.20 -36.12
CA PRO A 486 5.22 -6.53 -37.38
C PRO A 486 5.05 -8.03 -37.53
N VAL A 487 3.99 -8.40 -38.27
CA VAL A 487 3.72 -9.78 -38.69
C VAL A 487 4.87 -10.30 -39.55
N ASP A 488 5.24 -11.56 -39.35
CA ASP A 488 6.26 -12.24 -40.17
C ASP A 488 5.92 -12.17 -41.66
N SER A 489 6.90 -11.89 -42.50
CA SER A 489 6.74 -11.80 -43.95
C SER A 489 6.10 -13.04 -44.57
N ASN A 490 6.30 -14.20 -43.96
CA ASN A 490 5.67 -15.45 -44.39
C ASN A 490 4.17 -15.58 -44.04
N SER A 491 3.63 -14.62 -43.28
CA SER A 491 2.24 -14.60 -42.80
C SER A 491 1.45 -13.42 -43.37
N ALA A 492 1.63 -13.06 -44.63
CA ALA A 492 1.00 -11.88 -45.28
C ALA A 492 -0.55 -11.89 -45.20
N ASP A 493 -1.18 -13.08 -45.18
CA ASP A 493 -2.63 -13.22 -44.96
C ASP A 493 -3.04 -12.73 -43.60
N LEU A 494 -2.26 -12.98 -42.56
CA LEU A 494 -2.50 -12.46 -41.20
C LEU A 494 -2.44 -10.93 -41.17
N ALA A 495 -1.42 -10.33 -41.77
CA ALA A 495 -1.27 -8.87 -41.83
C ALA A 495 -2.49 -8.22 -42.55
N THR A 496 -2.97 -8.83 -43.61
CA THR A 496 -4.15 -8.40 -44.35
C THR A 496 -5.43 -8.50 -43.52
N ARG A 497 -5.58 -9.57 -42.71
CA ARG A 497 -6.70 -9.76 -41.80
C ARG A 497 -6.69 -8.75 -40.67
N LEU A 498 -5.57 -8.57 -39.99
CA LEU A 498 -5.42 -7.59 -38.93
C LEU A 498 -5.77 -6.18 -39.42
N ARG A 499 -5.42 -5.82 -40.65
CA ARG A 499 -5.71 -4.54 -41.28
C ARG A 499 -7.19 -4.37 -41.65
N ASN A 500 -7.86 -5.39 -42.13
CA ASN A 500 -9.15 -5.25 -42.80
C ASN A 500 -10.35 -5.78 -41.99
N ASP A 501 -10.14 -6.67 -41.00
CA ASP A 501 -11.27 -7.22 -40.20
C ASP A 501 -11.77 -6.18 -39.20
N LYS A 502 -12.89 -5.55 -39.50
CA LYS A 502 -13.52 -4.51 -38.69
C LYS A 502 -14.02 -5.02 -37.35
N ARG A 503 -14.13 -6.33 -37.14
CA ARG A 503 -14.56 -6.93 -35.87
C ARG A 503 -13.43 -7.07 -34.86
N LEU A 504 -12.16 -6.97 -35.34
CA LEU A 504 -10.98 -7.22 -34.53
C LEU A 504 -10.45 -5.93 -33.89
N PHE A 505 -10.31 -5.96 -32.59
CA PHE A 505 -9.70 -4.92 -31.74
C PHE A 505 -8.48 -5.50 -31.04
N ALA A 506 -7.43 -4.72 -30.91
CA ALA A 506 -6.18 -5.13 -30.28
C ALA A 506 -5.73 -4.12 -29.23
N VAL A 507 -4.91 -4.57 -28.31
CA VAL A 507 -4.46 -3.78 -27.18
C VAL A 507 -3.11 -3.09 -27.43
N CYS A 508 -2.95 -1.94 -26.80
CA CYS A 508 -1.69 -1.24 -26.54
C CYS A 508 -1.65 -0.81 -25.08
N LYS A 509 -0.52 -0.35 -24.60
CA LYS A 509 -0.35 0.16 -23.22
C LYS A 509 0.09 1.61 -23.25
N VAL A 510 -0.60 2.45 -22.48
CA VAL A 510 -0.27 3.86 -22.37
C VAL A 510 0.97 4.04 -21.48
N SER A 511 1.78 5.04 -21.78
CA SER A 511 2.89 5.44 -20.90
C SER A 511 2.35 5.92 -19.56
N ALA A 512 2.81 5.30 -18.48
CA ALA A 512 2.48 5.70 -17.11
C ALA A 512 3.78 5.85 -16.28
N PRO A 513 4.54 6.95 -16.46
CA PRO A 513 5.83 7.14 -15.81
C PRO A 513 5.74 7.11 -14.28
N LEU A 514 4.60 7.52 -13.72
CA LEU A 514 4.35 7.55 -12.28
C LEU A 514 3.97 6.17 -11.71
N ASP A 515 3.45 5.27 -12.54
CA ASP A 515 2.96 3.94 -12.13
C ASP A 515 3.95 2.81 -12.44
N GLY A 516 5.24 3.15 -12.67
CA GLY A 516 6.29 2.14 -12.93
C GLY A 516 6.23 1.49 -14.32
N ALA A 517 5.45 2.03 -15.25
CA ALA A 517 5.41 1.62 -16.66
C ALA A 517 5.81 2.80 -17.58
N PRO A 518 7.08 3.25 -17.53
CA PRO A 518 7.49 4.52 -18.13
C PRO A 518 7.33 4.58 -19.64
N GLU A 519 7.41 3.47 -20.35
CA GLU A 519 7.52 3.48 -21.82
C GLU A 519 6.23 3.12 -22.56
N GLY A 520 5.24 2.53 -21.88
CA GLY A 520 4.04 2.02 -22.57
C GLY A 520 4.38 0.89 -23.57
N THR A 521 3.43 0.52 -24.44
CA THR A 521 3.64 -0.49 -25.48
C THR A 521 2.81 -0.14 -26.71
N LEU A 522 3.43 -0.15 -27.89
CA LEU A 522 2.74 0.05 -29.15
C LEU A 522 1.69 -1.05 -29.39
N GLY A 523 0.62 -0.70 -30.09
CA GLY A 523 -0.30 -1.69 -30.64
C GLY A 523 0.28 -2.40 -31.87
N PRO A 524 -0.37 -3.48 -32.35
CA PRO A 524 0.06 -4.19 -33.54
C PRO A 524 0.11 -3.26 -34.75
N PRO A 525 1.24 -3.17 -35.48
CA PRO A 525 1.40 -2.22 -36.58
C PRO A 525 0.38 -2.39 -37.72
N GLU A 526 -0.16 -3.59 -37.90
CA GLU A 526 -1.14 -3.87 -38.95
C GLU A 526 -2.57 -3.52 -38.55
N VAL A 527 -2.86 -3.33 -37.26
CA VAL A 527 -4.19 -2.93 -36.79
C VAL A 527 -4.29 -1.42 -36.85
N PRO A 528 -5.26 -0.83 -37.57
CA PRO A 528 -5.46 0.62 -37.58
C PRO A 528 -5.68 1.19 -36.19
N GLU A 529 -5.19 2.40 -35.94
CA GLU A 529 -5.32 3.11 -34.65
C GLU A 529 -6.77 3.16 -34.15
N SER A 530 -7.75 3.33 -35.04
CA SER A 530 -9.17 3.33 -34.68
C SER A 530 -9.68 2.02 -34.06
N ARG A 531 -8.91 0.93 -34.17
CA ARG A 531 -9.20 -0.39 -33.60
C ARG A 531 -8.13 -0.84 -32.58
N GLN A 532 -7.22 0.06 -32.23
CA GLN A 532 -6.35 -0.12 -31.08
C GLN A 532 -7.00 0.49 -29.85
N SER A 533 -6.80 -0.12 -28.70
CA SER A 533 -7.40 0.30 -27.44
C SER A 533 -6.38 0.12 -26.31
N PHE A 534 -6.40 0.97 -25.32
CA PHE A 534 -5.55 0.71 -24.15
C PHE A 534 -6.17 -0.37 -23.26
N SER A 535 -5.32 -1.27 -22.73
CA SER A 535 -5.74 -2.34 -21.80
C SER A 535 -5.44 -2.01 -20.35
N ASP A 536 -4.99 -0.81 -20.06
CA ASP A 536 -4.60 -0.36 -18.73
C ASP A 536 -5.78 -0.40 -17.75
N PHE A 537 -5.50 -0.82 -16.50
CA PHE A 537 -6.43 -0.79 -15.40
C PHE A 537 -6.00 0.27 -14.38
N VAL A 538 -6.97 0.89 -13.75
CA VAL A 538 -6.73 1.73 -12.58
C VAL A 538 -6.85 0.87 -11.34
N ALA A 539 -5.73 0.61 -10.70
CA ALA A 539 -5.69 -0.06 -9.41
C ALA A 539 -5.71 0.97 -8.27
N ASP A 540 -6.36 0.61 -7.17
CA ASP A 540 -6.25 1.32 -5.90
C ASP A 540 -5.03 0.77 -5.12
N ASP A 541 -4.80 1.31 -3.92
CA ASP A 541 -3.82 0.77 -2.99
C ASP A 541 -3.96 -0.75 -2.87
N ASN A 542 -2.86 -1.47 -2.77
CA ASN A 542 -2.76 -2.93 -2.79
C ASN A 542 -3.09 -3.60 -4.15
N ASP A 543 -2.97 -2.88 -5.27
CA ASP A 543 -3.16 -3.35 -6.64
C ASP A 543 -4.57 -3.90 -6.93
N ILE A 544 -5.59 -3.46 -6.20
CA ILE A 544 -6.96 -3.93 -6.40
C ILE A 544 -7.69 -3.05 -7.42
N ALA A 545 -8.11 -3.65 -8.54
CA ALA A 545 -8.90 -2.99 -9.57
C ALA A 545 -10.37 -2.87 -9.14
N ARG A 546 -10.76 -1.71 -8.58
CA ARG A 546 -12.15 -1.38 -8.20
C ARG A 546 -12.80 -0.38 -9.13
N ARG A 547 -12.01 0.21 -10.01
CA ARG A 547 -12.42 1.25 -10.94
C ARG A 547 -12.17 0.80 -12.36
N GLN A 548 -13.06 1.17 -13.27
CA GLN A 548 -12.89 0.96 -14.70
C GLN A 548 -12.56 2.31 -15.35
N LEU A 549 -11.42 2.38 -16.01
CA LEU A 549 -11.06 3.49 -16.88
C LEU A 549 -11.72 3.24 -18.24
N LEU A 550 -12.52 4.18 -18.70
CA LEU A 550 -13.22 4.09 -19.99
C LEU A 550 -12.54 4.89 -21.09
N HIS A 551 -12.01 6.06 -20.73
CA HIS A 551 -11.37 6.97 -21.66
C HIS A 551 -10.25 7.74 -20.95
N LEU A 552 -9.16 7.98 -21.67
CA LEU A 552 -8.10 8.88 -21.26
C LEU A 552 -7.49 9.56 -22.51
N THR A 553 -6.85 10.69 -22.33
CA THR A 553 -6.04 11.32 -23.39
C THR A 553 -4.57 11.00 -23.12
N PRO A 554 -3.94 10.13 -23.95
CA PRO A 554 -2.54 9.79 -23.76
C PRO A 554 -1.62 11.00 -23.88
N THR A 555 -0.46 10.93 -23.22
CA THR A 555 0.58 11.95 -23.41
C THR A 555 1.13 11.90 -24.84
N LEU A 556 1.61 13.03 -25.35
CA LEU A 556 2.16 13.11 -26.72
C LEU A 556 3.37 12.19 -26.95
N THR A 557 4.02 11.75 -25.89
CA THR A 557 5.18 10.83 -25.92
C THR A 557 4.77 9.36 -25.75
N SER A 558 3.50 9.08 -25.51
CA SER A 558 3.02 7.72 -25.33
C SER A 558 3.03 6.96 -26.67
N PRO A 559 3.60 5.73 -26.72
CA PRO A 559 3.55 4.91 -27.93
C PRO A 559 2.13 4.41 -28.25
N CYS A 560 1.26 4.32 -27.26
CA CYS A 560 -0.15 4.01 -27.45
C CYS A 560 -0.96 5.31 -27.52
N ALA A 561 -1.49 5.61 -28.68
CA ALA A 561 -2.32 6.78 -28.92
C ALA A 561 -3.82 6.53 -28.70
N ALA A 562 -4.20 5.33 -28.27
CA ALA A 562 -5.60 4.96 -28.07
C ALA A 562 -6.23 5.75 -26.91
N GLU A 563 -7.36 6.38 -27.17
CA GLU A 563 -8.10 7.17 -26.18
C GLU A 563 -9.16 6.34 -25.41
N TYR A 564 -9.55 5.20 -25.94
CA TYR A 564 -10.61 4.36 -25.40
C TYR A 564 -10.08 3.05 -24.83
N ALA A 565 -10.67 2.64 -23.70
CA ALA A 565 -10.36 1.36 -23.09
C ALA A 565 -10.81 0.19 -23.95
N PHE A 566 -10.05 -0.90 -23.93
CA PHE A 566 -10.35 -2.14 -24.64
C PHE A 566 -11.74 -2.69 -24.28
N SER A 567 -12.07 -2.74 -23.00
CA SER A 567 -13.39 -3.17 -22.53
C SER A 567 -14.54 -2.32 -23.07
N LEU A 568 -14.33 -1.00 -23.21
CA LEU A 568 -15.32 -0.08 -23.76
C LEU A 568 -15.47 -0.28 -25.27
N GLN A 569 -14.38 -0.33 -26.03
CA GLN A 569 -14.38 -0.51 -27.48
C GLN A 569 -15.12 -1.79 -27.90
N LEU A 570 -14.86 -2.91 -27.20
CA LEU A 570 -15.54 -4.17 -27.46
C LEU A 570 -17.06 -4.07 -27.23
N ALA A 571 -17.45 -3.42 -26.12
CA ALA A 571 -18.85 -3.23 -25.79
C ALA A 571 -19.55 -2.28 -26.79
N LEU A 572 -18.92 -1.17 -27.15
CA LEU A 572 -19.46 -0.22 -28.13
C LEU A 572 -19.66 -0.86 -29.49
N HIS A 573 -18.66 -1.57 -30.02
CA HIS A 573 -18.79 -2.24 -31.29
C HIS A 573 -19.95 -3.29 -31.30
N TYR A 574 -20.08 -4.05 -30.19
CA TYR A 574 -21.19 -4.99 -30.04
C TYR A 574 -22.55 -4.28 -30.03
N LEU A 575 -22.67 -3.15 -29.33
CA LEU A 575 -23.92 -2.36 -29.21
C LEU A 575 -24.25 -1.62 -30.51
N GLU A 576 -23.26 -1.09 -31.21
CA GLU A 576 -23.44 -0.45 -32.51
C GLU A 576 -24.04 -1.39 -33.55
N THR A 577 -23.68 -2.67 -33.54
CA THR A 577 -24.30 -3.69 -34.40
C THR A 577 -25.78 -3.94 -34.10
N GLN A 578 -26.27 -3.45 -32.94
CA GLN A 578 -27.67 -3.48 -32.54
C GLN A 578 -28.35 -2.09 -32.69
N GLY A 579 -27.64 -1.10 -33.26
CA GLY A 579 -28.17 0.24 -33.48
C GLY A 579 -28.13 1.14 -32.24
N ILE A 580 -27.47 0.70 -31.13
CA ILE A 580 -27.36 1.50 -29.89
C ILE A 580 -26.12 2.38 -30.00
N LYS A 581 -26.30 3.68 -29.84
CA LYS A 581 -25.24 4.69 -29.95
C LYS A 581 -24.81 5.20 -28.59
N SER A 582 -23.57 5.66 -28.53
CA SER A 582 -22.98 6.35 -27.37
C SER A 582 -22.76 7.84 -27.67
N TYR A 583 -22.89 8.69 -26.66
CA TYR A 583 -22.62 10.13 -26.72
C TYR A 583 -22.34 10.70 -25.34
N ILE A 584 -21.75 11.88 -25.31
CA ILE A 584 -21.59 12.63 -24.06
C ILE A 584 -22.84 13.48 -23.83
N ASN A 585 -23.52 13.31 -22.73
CA ASN A 585 -24.72 14.04 -22.41
C ASN A 585 -24.41 15.48 -21.94
N PRO A 586 -25.43 16.39 -21.82
CA PRO A 586 -25.19 17.77 -21.39
C PRO A 586 -24.56 17.94 -20.02
N GLN A 587 -24.60 16.94 -19.16
CA GLN A 587 -23.95 16.92 -17.84
C GLN A 587 -22.48 16.43 -17.92
N GLY A 588 -21.96 16.17 -19.10
CA GLY A 588 -20.59 15.69 -19.31
C GLY A 588 -20.39 14.18 -19.02
N ASN A 589 -21.45 13.40 -18.86
CA ASN A 589 -21.33 11.98 -18.63
C ASN A 589 -21.48 11.17 -19.93
N LEU A 590 -20.76 10.07 -20.04
CA LEU A 590 -20.94 9.09 -21.11
C LEU A 590 -22.34 8.46 -20.99
N GLN A 591 -23.13 8.53 -22.03
CA GLN A 591 -24.41 7.88 -22.15
C GLN A 591 -24.40 6.88 -23.31
N ILE A 592 -24.85 5.65 -23.07
CA ILE A 592 -24.95 4.57 -24.06
C ILE A 592 -26.41 4.11 -24.04
N GLY A 593 -27.14 4.37 -25.11
CA GLY A 593 -28.60 4.20 -25.11
C GLY A 593 -29.24 5.08 -24.01
N ASP A 594 -29.98 4.45 -23.11
CA ASP A 594 -30.65 5.13 -21.99
C ASP A 594 -29.81 5.13 -20.70
N VAL A 595 -28.64 4.49 -20.68
CA VAL A 595 -27.82 4.30 -19.50
C VAL A 595 -26.73 5.37 -19.40
N VAL A 596 -26.67 6.05 -18.26
CA VAL A 596 -25.66 7.07 -17.95
C VAL A 596 -24.55 6.46 -17.08
N PHE A 597 -23.32 6.47 -17.58
CA PHE A 597 -22.13 6.05 -16.85
C PHE A 597 -21.58 7.28 -16.13
N LYS A 598 -21.87 7.40 -14.84
CA LYS A 598 -21.51 8.57 -14.04
C LYS A 598 -19.99 8.55 -13.74
N GLN A 599 -19.29 9.63 -14.14
CA GLN A 599 -17.86 9.78 -13.89
C GLN A 599 -17.54 9.90 -12.40
N LEU A 600 -16.49 9.22 -11.95
CA LEU A 600 -15.92 9.37 -10.62
C LEU A 600 -15.22 10.72 -10.47
N LYS A 601 -15.30 11.29 -9.28
CA LYS A 601 -14.55 12.47 -8.85
C LYS A 601 -13.61 12.09 -7.73
N SER A 602 -12.61 12.93 -7.45
CA SER A 602 -11.63 12.67 -6.39
C SER A 602 -12.28 12.37 -5.02
N HIS A 603 -13.47 12.95 -4.78
CA HIS A 603 -14.29 12.71 -3.58
C HIS A 603 -15.61 12.04 -4.00
N THR A 604 -15.66 10.72 -3.94
CA THR A 604 -16.84 9.95 -4.34
C THR A 604 -17.07 8.80 -3.38
N SER A 605 -18.15 8.83 -2.59
CA SER A 605 -18.47 7.82 -1.56
C SER A 605 -17.30 7.52 -0.63
N GLY A 606 -16.81 6.27 -0.56
CA GLY A 606 -15.64 5.89 0.23
C GLY A 606 -14.31 6.49 -0.27
N TYR A 607 -14.24 6.92 -1.51
CA TYR A 607 -13.06 7.61 -2.05
C TYR A 607 -13.01 9.08 -1.63
N GLN A 608 -11.88 9.51 -1.11
CA GLN A 608 -11.70 10.88 -0.62
C GLN A 608 -10.54 11.64 -1.29
N GLN A 609 -9.56 10.93 -1.83
CA GLN A 609 -8.39 11.53 -2.49
C GLN A 609 -7.85 10.59 -3.57
N ILE A 610 -8.65 10.30 -4.58
CA ILE A 610 -8.20 9.46 -5.70
C ILE A 610 -7.75 10.31 -6.87
N ASP A 611 -6.81 9.77 -7.63
CA ASP A 611 -6.57 10.21 -8.98
C ASP A 611 -7.78 9.84 -9.85
N ALA A 612 -8.54 10.86 -10.24
CA ALA A 612 -9.72 10.75 -11.10
C ALA A 612 -9.42 11.19 -12.54
N LEU A 613 -8.13 11.18 -12.96
CA LEU A 613 -7.75 11.48 -14.34
C LEU A 613 -8.39 10.50 -15.32
N GLY A 614 -8.73 11.01 -16.51
CA GLY A 614 -9.50 10.26 -17.49
C GLY A 614 -10.97 10.10 -17.10
N TYR A 615 -11.68 9.24 -17.78
CA TYR A 615 -13.09 8.92 -17.51
C TYR A 615 -13.20 7.60 -16.77
N GLN A 616 -13.34 7.65 -15.46
CA GLN A 616 -13.38 6.48 -14.59
C GLN A 616 -14.79 6.27 -14.04
N VAL A 617 -15.19 5.00 -13.89
CA VAL A 617 -16.43 4.57 -13.25
C VAL A 617 -16.16 3.44 -12.25
N LEU A 618 -17.05 3.19 -11.30
CA LEU A 618 -16.92 2.06 -10.38
C LEU A 618 -17.10 0.73 -11.12
N ALA A 619 -16.23 -0.23 -10.84
CA ALA A 619 -16.33 -1.58 -11.38
C ALA A 619 -17.35 -2.41 -10.59
N ASN A 620 -18.46 -2.76 -11.24
CA ASN A 620 -19.49 -3.65 -10.69
C ASN A 620 -19.33 -5.06 -11.25
N TYR A 621 -18.29 -5.77 -10.80
CA TYR A 621 -18.03 -7.16 -11.21
C TYR A 621 -19.23 -8.09 -10.94
N ARG A 622 -19.42 -9.11 -11.74
CA ARG A 622 -20.39 -10.18 -11.45
C ARG A 622 -19.91 -11.04 -10.28
N SER A 623 -20.82 -11.37 -9.38
CA SER A 623 -20.56 -12.33 -8.31
C SER A 623 -20.73 -13.76 -8.87
N LEU A 624 -19.62 -14.48 -8.97
CA LEU A 624 -19.57 -15.84 -9.54
C LEU A 624 -18.88 -16.79 -8.56
N SER A 625 -19.09 -18.09 -8.73
CA SER A 625 -18.42 -19.14 -7.95
C SER A 625 -16.89 -19.10 -8.10
N SER A 626 -16.42 -18.74 -9.28
CA SER A 626 -15.04 -18.32 -9.56
C SER A 626 -15.08 -17.10 -10.47
N PHE A 627 -14.22 -16.12 -10.23
CA PHE A 627 -14.13 -14.92 -11.04
C PHE A 627 -13.87 -15.23 -12.52
N GLN A 628 -13.11 -16.29 -12.80
CA GLN A 628 -12.81 -16.75 -14.15
C GLN A 628 -14.02 -17.34 -14.88
N ASN A 629 -15.10 -17.69 -14.19
CA ASN A 629 -16.30 -18.25 -14.77
C ASN A 629 -17.22 -17.20 -15.41
N ILE A 630 -16.71 -16.00 -15.71
CA ILE A 630 -17.48 -14.92 -16.37
C ILE A 630 -18.05 -15.34 -17.71
N ALA A 631 -17.34 -16.20 -18.42
CA ALA A 631 -17.71 -16.69 -19.74
C ALA A 631 -17.21 -18.13 -19.95
N GLN A 632 -17.73 -18.79 -20.96
CA GLN A 632 -17.23 -20.08 -21.36
C GLN A 632 -15.81 -19.95 -21.92
N GLN A 633 -14.93 -20.86 -21.50
CA GLN A 633 -13.52 -20.88 -21.86
C GLN A 633 -13.25 -22.02 -22.85
N VAL A 634 -12.40 -21.76 -23.83
CA VAL A 634 -11.93 -22.74 -24.82
C VAL A 634 -10.43 -22.56 -25.00
N SER A 635 -9.63 -23.62 -24.92
CA SER A 635 -8.19 -23.51 -25.16
C SER A 635 -7.86 -23.25 -26.62
N LEU A 636 -6.79 -22.51 -26.90
CA LEU A 636 -6.30 -22.28 -28.27
C LEU A 636 -6.11 -23.59 -29.01
N ARG A 637 -5.48 -24.61 -28.41
CA ARG A 637 -5.22 -25.90 -29.03
C ARG A 637 -6.50 -26.66 -29.38
N ASP A 638 -7.57 -26.53 -28.58
CA ASP A 638 -8.85 -27.19 -28.88
C ASP A 638 -9.53 -26.55 -30.09
N VAL A 639 -9.47 -25.22 -30.22
CA VAL A 639 -9.91 -24.52 -31.42
C VAL A 639 -9.08 -24.96 -32.63
N LEU A 640 -7.74 -25.01 -32.52
CA LEU A 640 -6.87 -25.36 -33.64
C LEU A 640 -7.00 -26.83 -34.08
N ASN A 641 -7.28 -27.76 -33.19
CA ASN A 641 -7.35 -29.20 -33.47
C ASN A 641 -8.73 -29.72 -33.89
N ASN A 642 -9.72 -28.86 -34.09
CA ASN A 642 -11.09 -29.22 -34.50
C ASN A 642 -11.81 -30.21 -33.57
N LYS A 643 -11.45 -30.30 -32.32
CA LYS A 643 -12.01 -31.28 -31.37
C LYS A 643 -13.52 -31.19 -31.16
N THR A 644 -14.17 -30.08 -31.57
CA THR A 644 -15.60 -29.81 -31.28
C THR A 644 -16.28 -28.94 -32.35
N ASN A 645 -16.13 -29.23 -33.62
CA ASN A 645 -16.57 -28.34 -34.73
C ASN A 645 -18.05 -27.91 -34.71
N ALA A 646 -18.99 -28.78 -34.33
CA ALA A 646 -20.42 -28.45 -34.31
C ALA A 646 -20.77 -27.61 -33.04
N GLU A 647 -20.28 -27.99 -31.88
CA GLU A 647 -20.52 -27.27 -30.61
C GLU A 647 -19.84 -25.90 -30.59
N LEU A 648 -18.62 -25.78 -31.18
CA LEU A 648 -17.90 -24.51 -31.31
C LEU A 648 -18.65 -23.53 -32.19
N GLY A 649 -19.32 -23.98 -33.25
CA GLY A 649 -20.08 -23.12 -34.16
C GLY A 649 -21.22 -22.40 -33.46
N GLU A 650 -22.03 -23.12 -32.70
CA GLU A 650 -23.10 -22.52 -31.86
C GLU A 650 -22.56 -21.64 -30.76
N LEU A 651 -21.44 -22.05 -30.18
CA LEU A 651 -20.80 -21.33 -29.08
C LEU A 651 -20.26 -19.98 -29.52
N LEU A 652 -19.66 -19.86 -30.70
CA LEU A 652 -18.91 -18.64 -31.12
C LEU A 652 -19.77 -17.67 -31.94
N LYS A 653 -20.86 -18.12 -32.53
CA LYS A 653 -21.68 -17.33 -33.44
C LYS A 653 -22.30 -16.11 -32.71
N GLY A 654 -22.05 -14.92 -33.28
CA GLY A 654 -22.64 -13.66 -32.83
C GLY A 654 -22.16 -13.20 -31.47
N ARG A 655 -21.15 -13.84 -30.88
CA ARG A 655 -20.60 -13.49 -29.56
C ARG A 655 -19.36 -12.62 -29.67
N ILE A 656 -18.92 -12.13 -28.55
CA ILE A 656 -17.63 -11.45 -28.35
C ILE A 656 -16.61 -12.52 -27.99
N ILE A 657 -15.55 -12.61 -28.77
CA ILE A 657 -14.45 -13.54 -28.53
C ILE A 657 -13.29 -12.77 -27.95
N LEU A 658 -12.89 -13.10 -26.75
CA LEU A 658 -11.68 -12.58 -26.14
C LEU A 658 -10.55 -13.60 -26.25
N ILE A 659 -9.41 -13.19 -26.77
CA ILE A 659 -8.20 -14.02 -26.87
C ILE A 659 -7.18 -13.47 -25.92
N GLY A 660 -6.79 -14.24 -24.91
CA GLY A 660 -5.85 -13.76 -23.91
C GLY A 660 -5.04 -14.86 -23.24
N VAL A 661 -3.94 -14.45 -22.61
CA VAL A 661 -3.00 -15.37 -21.99
C VAL A 661 -3.42 -15.66 -20.55
N THR A 662 -3.41 -16.94 -20.20
CA THR A 662 -3.71 -17.43 -18.85
C THR A 662 -2.58 -18.28 -18.28
N ALA A 663 -1.44 -18.35 -18.98
CA ALA A 663 -0.25 -19.07 -18.54
C ALA A 663 0.37 -18.36 -17.33
N PRO A 664 0.70 -19.10 -16.24
CA PRO A 664 1.30 -18.52 -15.03
C PRO A 664 2.65 -17.83 -15.26
N THR A 665 3.32 -18.15 -16.37
CA THR A 665 4.60 -17.55 -16.77
C THR A 665 4.49 -16.11 -17.29
N THR A 666 3.26 -15.58 -17.45
CA THR A 666 3.02 -14.19 -17.87
C THR A 666 2.81 -13.26 -16.69
N THR A 667 3.07 -11.98 -16.89
CA THR A 667 2.99 -10.95 -15.84
C THR A 667 1.64 -10.21 -15.80
N ASP A 668 0.68 -10.56 -16.65
CA ASP A 668 -0.62 -9.89 -16.72
C ASP A 668 -1.63 -10.50 -15.73
N TYR A 669 -1.40 -10.22 -14.44
CA TYR A 669 -2.24 -10.70 -13.36
C TYR A 669 -2.67 -9.54 -12.44
N TRP A 670 -3.94 -9.54 -12.08
CA TRP A 670 -4.58 -8.46 -11.33
C TRP A 670 -5.31 -8.95 -10.09
N LYS A 671 -5.33 -8.12 -9.04
CA LYS A 671 -6.19 -8.33 -7.88
C LYS A 671 -7.53 -7.62 -8.11
N THR A 672 -8.60 -8.20 -7.61
CA THR A 672 -9.96 -7.65 -7.65
C THR A 672 -10.59 -7.74 -6.26
N PRO A 673 -11.73 -7.11 -5.99
CA PRO A 673 -12.46 -7.28 -4.73
C PRO A 673 -12.75 -8.75 -4.35
N TYR A 674 -12.73 -9.66 -5.32
CA TYR A 674 -12.93 -11.09 -5.09
C TYR A 674 -11.65 -11.84 -4.72
N SER A 675 -10.49 -11.24 -4.89
CA SER A 675 -9.19 -11.88 -4.60
C SER A 675 -8.99 -12.22 -3.11
N ALA A 676 -9.68 -11.53 -2.21
CA ALA A 676 -9.64 -11.81 -0.78
C ALA A 676 -10.34 -13.13 -0.39
N LYS A 677 -11.31 -13.60 -1.19
CA LYS A 677 -12.02 -14.88 -1.00
C LYS A 677 -11.35 -16.05 -1.68
N ALA A 678 -10.49 -15.80 -2.66
CA ALA A 678 -9.82 -16.83 -3.41
C ALA A 678 -8.75 -17.50 -2.54
N GLY A 679 -8.62 -18.83 -2.64
CA GLY A 679 -7.54 -19.56 -1.98
C GLY A 679 -6.15 -19.04 -2.40
N PRO A 680 -5.07 -19.46 -1.74
CA PRO A 680 -3.72 -18.90 -1.95
C PRO A 680 -3.29 -18.87 -3.42
N ASN A 681 -3.73 -19.84 -4.22
CA ASN A 681 -3.37 -19.98 -5.65
C ASN A 681 -4.31 -19.24 -6.62
N GLN A 682 -5.35 -18.55 -6.14
CA GLN A 682 -6.36 -17.86 -6.98
C GLN A 682 -6.44 -16.36 -6.71
N LYS A 683 -5.51 -15.81 -5.94
CA LYS A 683 -5.51 -14.38 -5.57
C LYS A 683 -5.26 -13.43 -6.75
N LEU A 684 -4.56 -13.92 -7.76
CA LEU A 684 -4.23 -13.17 -8.97
C LEU A 684 -5.04 -13.67 -10.15
N ILE A 685 -5.64 -12.76 -10.90
CA ILE A 685 -6.56 -13.05 -11.98
C ILE A 685 -5.95 -12.56 -13.29
N PRO A 686 -5.85 -13.41 -14.35
CA PRO A 686 -5.37 -12.96 -15.65
C PRO A 686 -6.22 -11.80 -16.19
N GLY A 687 -5.57 -10.82 -16.82
CA GLY A 687 -6.19 -9.57 -17.29
C GLY A 687 -7.37 -9.80 -18.22
N VAL A 688 -7.32 -10.80 -19.08
CA VAL A 688 -8.41 -11.15 -20.01
C VAL A 688 -9.75 -11.40 -19.30
N PHE A 689 -9.75 -11.97 -18.09
CA PHE A 689 -11.00 -12.16 -17.31
C PHE A 689 -11.49 -10.85 -16.73
N VAL A 690 -10.57 -9.97 -16.32
CA VAL A 690 -10.93 -8.63 -15.85
C VAL A 690 -11.54 -7.82 -17.00
N GLN A 691 -10.94 -7.85 -18.21
CA GLN A 691 -11.50 -7.20 -19.41
C GLN A 691 -12.89 -7.74 -19.75
N ALA A 692 -13.10 -9.06 -19.64
CA ALA A 692 -14.40 -9.67 -19.86
C ALA A 692 -15.46 -9.16 -18.87
N HIS A 693 -15.13 -9.07 -17.58
CA HIS A 693 -16.03 -8.53 -16.58
C HIS A 693 -16.39 -7.06 -16.82
N LEU A 694 -15.39 -6.24 -17.16
CA LEU A 694 -15.56 -4.81 -17.41
C LEU A 694 -16.40 -4.55 -18.67
N SER A 695 -16.17 -5.34 -19.73
CA SER A 695 -17.03 -5.29 -20.94
C SER A 695 -18.45 -5.78 -20.63
N SER A 696 -18.59 -6.87 -19.85
CA SER A 696 -19.88 -7.39 -19.41
C SER A 696 -20.67 -6.40 -18.57
N GLN A 697 -19.99 -5.60 -17.71
CA GLN A 697 -20.65 -4.52 -16.96
C GLN A 697 -21.37 -3.55 -17.89
N ILE A 698 -20.69 -3.10 -18.96
CA ILE A 698 -21.25 -2.12 -19.90
C ILE A 698 -22.44 -2.75 -20.65
N LEU A 699 -22.25 -3.93 -21.21
CA LEU A 699 -23.32 -4.62 -21.95
C LEU A 699 -24.53 -4.95 -21.08
N SER A 700 -24.30 -5.43 -19.87
CA SER A 700 -25.38 -5.80 -18.97
C SER A 700 -26.15 -4.58 -18.44
N ALA A 701 -25.46 -3.47 -18.24
CA ALA A 701 -26.14 -2.23 -17.87
C ALA A 701 -27.08 -1.76 -18.98
N VAL A 702 -26.63 -1.81 -20.24
CA VAL A 702 -27.38 -1.31 -21.40
C VAL A 702 -28.47 -2.28 -21.85
N LEU A 703 -28.19 -3.59 -21.88
CA LEU A 703 -29.08 -4.59 -22.47
C LEU A 703 -29.97 -5.30 -21.44
N ASP A 704 -29.43 -5.54 -20.23
CA ASP A 704 -30.11 -6.31 -19.18
C ASP A 704 -30.61 -5.43 -18.04
N HIS A 705 -30.42 -4.11 -18.14
CA HIS A 705 -30.73 -3.14 -17.07
C HIS A 705 -30.08 -3.48 -15.71
N ARG A 706 -28.91 -4.16 -15.74
CA ARG A 706 -28.13 -4.44 -14.55
C ARG A 706 -27.63 -3.12 -13.95
N PRO A 707 -27.93 -2.81 -12.67
CA PRO A 707 -27.61 -1.49 -12.13
C PRO A 707 -26.09 -1.28 -12.09
N LEU A 708 -25.67 -0.08 -12.48
CA LEU A 708 -24.32 0.41 -12.20
C LEU A 708 -24.22 0.79 -10.71
N LEU A 709 -23.01 0.75 -10.16
CA LEU A 709 -22.80 1.19 -8.78
C LEU A 709 -23.13 2.68 -8.67
N TRP A 710 -23.94 3.01 -7.67
CA TRP A 710 -24.37 4.37 -7.37
C TRP A 710 -24.08 4.73 -5.91
N TRP A 711 -24.02 6.02 -5.62
CA TRP A 711 -23.71 6.56 -4.29
C TRP A 711 -24.53 7.83 -4.00
N TRP A 712 -24.61 8.15 -2.73
CA TRP A 712 -25.27 9.36 -2.29
C TRP A 712 -24.36 10.60 -2.46
N PRO A 713 -24.97 11.81 -2.57
CA PRO A 713 -24.20 13.04 -2.42
C PRO A 713 -23.72 13.21 -0.96
N THR A 714 -22.59 13.87 -0.79
CA THR A 714 -21.87 13.97 0.50
C THR A 714 -22.74 14.48 1.66
N TRP A 715 -23.70 15.38 1.39
CA TRP A 715 -24.59 15.88 2.44
C TRP A 715 -25.58 14.80 2.95
N VAL A 716 -26.05 13.91 2.10
CA VAL A 716 -26.89 12.77 2.50
C VAL A 716 -26.08 11.76 3.30
N GLU A 717 -24.83 11.50 2.89
CA GLU A 717 -23.92 10.66 3.65
C GLU A 717 -23.65 11.22 5.05
N ALA A 718 -23.47 12.53 5.17
CA ALA A 718 -23.31 13.20 6.47
C ALA A 718 -24.57 13.06 7.36
N LEU A 719 -25.76 13.19 6.78
CA LEU A 719 -27.02 12.95 7.52
C LEU A 719 -27.16 11.49 7.97
N TRP A 720 -26.74 10.55 7.14
CA TRP A 720 -26.72 9.13 7.48
C TRP A 720 -25.78 8.85 8.67
N VAL A 721 -24.56 9.36 8.63
CA VAL A 721 -23.59 9.23 9.72
C VAL A 721 -24.11 9.89 10.99
N TRP A 722 -24.71 11.08 10.89
CA TRP A 722 -25.32 11.78 12.03
C TRP A 722 -26.49 11.01 12.63
N GLY A 723 -27.36 10.42 11.82
CA GLY A 723 -28.46 9.59 12.28
C GLY A 723 -27.99 8.43 13.16
N TRP A 724 -26.96 7.69 12.75
CA TRP A 724 -26.38 6.62 13.55
C TRP A 724 -25.66 7.12 14.80
N SER A 725 -24.95 8.25 14.70
CA SER A 725 -24.34 8.94 15.83
C SER A 725 -25.40 9.33 16.88
N LEU A 726 -26.50 9.91 16.46
CA LEU A 726 -27.60 10.32 17.33
C LEU A 726 -28.26 9.12 18.01
N LEU A 727 -28.52 8.03 17.26
CA LEU A 727 -29.06 6.79 17.81
C LEU A 727 -28.12 6.20 18.87
N GLY A 728 -26.81 6.18 18.61
CA GLY A 728 -25.81 5.75 19.58
C GLY A 728 -25.87 6.55 20.87
N GLY A 729 -25.95 7.87 20.76
CA GLY A 729 -26.07 8.78 21.92
C GLY A 729 -27.36 8.59 22.73
N ILE A 730 -28.51 8.43 22.04
CA ILE A 730 -29.79 8.17 22.69
C ILE A 730 -29.78 6.85 23.45
N LEU A 731 -29.25 5.80 22.86
CA LEU A 731 -29.12 4.48 23.49
C LEU A 731 -28.20 4.52 24.71
N ALA A 732 -27.07 5.20 24.62
CA ALA A 732 -26.16 5.38 25.75
C ALA A 732 -26.79 6.17 26.90
N TRP A 733 -27.62 7.16 26.58
CA TRP A 733 -28.36 7.92 27.58
C TRP A 733 -29.48 7.09 28.25
N TYR A 734 -30.15 6.20 27.47
CA TYR A 734 -31.28 5.39 28.00
C TYR A 734 -30.79 4.15 28.76
N ILE A 735 -29.72 3.47 28.23
CA ILE A 735 -29.22 2.19 28.76
C ILE A 735 -27.99 2.46 29.62
N ARG A 736 -28.19 2.59 30.94
CA ARG A 736 -27.13 2.91 31.89
C ARG A 736 -26.24 1.70 32.29
N HIS A 737 -26.63 0.49 31.98
CA HIS A 737 -25.87 -0.72 32.32
C HIS A 737 -24.87 -1.03 31.18
N PRO A 738 -23.53 -1.06 31.45
CA PRO A 738 -22.52 -1.16 30.42
C PRO A 738 -22.64 -2.43 29.56
N MET A 739 -22.90 -3.58 30.19
CA MET A 739 -23.07 -4.85 29.47
C MET A 739 -24.29 -4.84 28.54
N ARG A 740 -25.42 -4.27 28.97
CA ARG A 740 -26.62 -4.13 28.12
C ARG A 740 -26.38 -3.16 26.98
N LEU A 741 -25.68 -2.06 27.23
CA LEU A 741 -25.32 -1.09 26.21
C LEU A 741 -24.37 -1.71 25.15
N GLY A 742 -23.41 -2.52 25.59
CA GLY A 742 -22.52 -3.27 24.68
C GLY A 742 -23.30 -4.23 23.77
N ILE A 743 -24.22 -5.03 24.33
CA ILE A 743 -25.08 -5.95 23.56
C ILE A 743 -25.92 -5.18 22.53
N VAL A 744 -26.58 -4.09 22.95
CA VAL A 744 -27.39 -3.27 22.03
C VAL A 744 -26.51 -2.58 20.98
N GLY A 745 -25.32 -2.14 21.35
CA GLY A 745 -24.34 -1.60 20.40
C GLY A 745 -23.99 -2.60 19.29
N ILE A 746 -23.73 -3.86 19.65
CA ILE A 746 -23.47 -4.94 18.68
C ILE A 746 -24.68 -5.17 17.77
N ILE A 747 -25.89 -5.21 18.32
CA ILE A 747 -27.12 -5.37 17.53
C ILE A 747 -27.28 -4.20 16.54
N MET A 748 -26.96 -2.97 16.96
CA MET A 748 -27.03 -1.79 16.09
C MET A 748 -25.98 -1.84 14.97
N LEU A 749 -24.75 -2.31 15.26
CA LEU A 749 -23.71 -2.51 14.24
C LEU A 749 -24.10 -3.59 13.23
N LEU A 750 -24.68 -4.69 13.69
CA LEU A 750 -25.22 -5.73 12.80
C LEU A 750 -26.37 -5.21 11.94
N SER A 751 -27.26 -4.38 12.51
CA SER A 751 -28.34 -3.73 11.77
C SER A 751 -27.79 -2.76 10.73
N LEU A 752 -26.82 -1.91 11.09
CA LEU A 752 -26.14 -1.00 10.17
C LEU A 752 -25.51 -1.77 9.01
N PHE A 753 -24.74 -2.83 9.31
CA PHE A 753 -24.16 -3.68 8.29
C PHE A 753 -25.22 -4.30 7.38
N SER A 754 -26.31 -4.85 7.93
CA SER A 754 -27.38 -5.49 7.17
C SER A 754 -28.08 -4.50 6.23
N ILE A 755 -28.31 -3.25 6.67
CA ILE A 755 -28.91 -2.20 5.84
C ILE A 755 -27.94 -1.79 4.73
N CYS A 756 -26.67 -1.52 5.06
CA CYS A 756 -25.65 -1.18 4.06
C CYS A 756 -25.47 -2.31 3.03
N PHE A 757 -25.43 -3.56 3.48
CA PHE A 757 -25.35 -4.71 2.60
C PHE A 757 -26.59 -4.90 1.72
N GLY A 758 -27.79 -4.72 2.28
CA GLY A 758 -29.04 -4.77 1.51
C GLY A 758 -29.09 -3.71 0.40
N ILE A 759 -28.65 -2.48 0.67
CA ILE A 759 -28.52 -1.43 -0.33
C ILE A 759 -27.42 -1.76 -1.34
N PHE A 760 -26.32 -2.36 -0.88
CA PHE A 760 -25.19 -2.75 -1.73
C PHE A 760 -25.56 -3.88 -2.72
N THR A 761 -26.45 -4.80 -2.36
CA THR A 761 -26.98 -5.81 -3.30
C THR A 761 -27.80 -5.17 -4.43
N GLN A 762 -28.31 -3.96 -4.22
CA GLN A 762 -28.96 -3.12 -5.23
C GLN A 762 -28.00 -2.10 -5.87
N ALA A 763 -26.70 -2.40 -5.80
CA ALA A 763 -25.62 -1.58 -6.34
C ALA A 763 -25.44 -0.19 -5.68
N GLY A 764 -26.00 0.05 -4.49
CA GLY A 764 -25.81 1.30 -3.75
C GLY A 764 -24.62 1.21 -2.77
N TRP A 765 -23.62 2.04 -2.92
CA TRP A 765 -22.48 2.12 -2.00
C TRP A 765 -22.65 3.32 -1.07
N ILE A 766 -22.90 3.05 0.21
CA ILE A 766 -23.12 4.05 1.25
C ILE A 766 -22.13 3.87 2.42
N PRO A 767 -21.85 4.93 3.20
CA PRO A 767 -20.83 4.88 4.24
C PRO A 767 -21.20 3.94 5.40
N LEU A 768 -20.47 2.80 5.49
CA LEU A 768 -20.59 1.86 6.61
C LEU A 768 -19.67 2.24 7.77
N ILE A 769 -18.38 2.43 7.47
CA ILE A 769 -17.33 2.66 8.48
C ILE A 769 -17.54 3.98 9.22
N PRO A 770 -17.76 5.13 8.56
CA PRO A 770 -18.02 6.38 9.28
C PRO A 770 -19.25 6.32 10.18
N ALA A 771 -20.34 5.65 9.73
CA ALA A 771 -21.55 5.50 10.52
C ALA A 771 -21.31 4.61 11.77
N ALA A 772 -20.55 3.52 11.62
CA ALA A 772 -20.18 2.63 12.73
C ALA A 772 -19.31 3.36 13.76
N LEU A 773 -18.30 4.10 13.30
CA LEU A 773 -17.43 4.88 14.16
C LEU A 773 -18.18 5.98 14.89
N ALA A 774 -19.06 6.72 14.21
CA ALA A 774 -19.86 7.77 14.82
C ALA A 774 -20.81 7.22 15.89
N LEU A 775 -21.45 6.07 15.63
CA LEU A 775 -22.28 5.37 16.61
C LEU A 775 -21.50 5.01 17.87
N ILE A 776 -20.37 4.33 17.72
CA ILE A 776 -19.54 3.87 18.86
C ILE A 776 -18.97 5.07 19.62
N ALA A 777 -18.36 6.02 18.93
CA ALA A 777 -17.74 7.18 19.55
C ALA A 777 -18.75 8.03 20.34
N THR A 778 -19.98 8.19 19.82
CA THR A 778 -21.02 8.93 20.55
C THR A 778 -21.52 8.15 21.76
N GLN A 779 -21.66 6.82 21.69
CA GLN A 779 -21.96 5.99 22.86
C GLN A 779 -20.90 6.18 23.96
N LEU A 780 -19.63 6.10 23.60
CA LEU A 780 -18.53 6.28 24.57
C LEU A 780 -18.49 7.70 25.16
N ALA A 781 -18.69 8.73 24.34
CA ALA A 781 -18.69 10.12 24.79
C ALA A 781 -19.86 10.46 25.74
N VAL A 782 -21.01 9.86 25.54
CA VAL A 782 -22.17 10.05 26.44
C VAL A 782 -21.94 9.30 27.76
N VAL A 783 -21.48 8.04 27.70
CA VAL A 783 -21.17 7.25 28.91
C VAL A 783 -20.08 7.89 29.77
N SER A 784 -19.01 8.42 29.16
CA SER A 784 -17.89 9.03 29.89
C SER A 784 -18.28 10.32 30.63
N ARG A 785 -19.30 11.05 30.15
CA ARG A 785 -19.82 12.27 30.83
C ARG A 785 -20.78 11.98 31.97
N ASP A 786 -21.40 10.80 32.00
CA ASP A 786 -22.30 10.38 33.08
C ASP A 786 -21.59 9.68 34.27
N VAL A 787 -20.27 9.40 34.16
CA VAL A 787 -19.46 8.74 35.19
C VAL A 787 -19.18 9.61 36.45
N PRO A 788 -19.20 10.96 36.41
CA PRO A 788 -18.97 11.77 37.62
C PRO A 788 -20.03 11.69 38.71
N ASN A 789 -21.12 10.95 38.50
CA ASN A 789 -22.25 10.84 39.45
C ASN A 789 -22.50 9.39 39.96
N ARG A 790 -21.47 8.57 40.03
CA ARG A 790 -21.50 7.28 40.77
C ARG A 790 -20.66 7.35 42.04
#